data_27e58bc05b2638303241e8a86fd84d78
#
_entry.id   27e58bc05b2638303241e8a86fd84d78
#
_cell.length_a   1.000
_cell.length_b   1.000
_cell.length_c   1.000
_cell.angle_alpha   90.00
_cell.angle_beta   90.00
_cell.angle_gamma   90.00
#
_symmetry.space_group_name_H-M   'P 1'
#
loop_
_entity.id
_entity.type
_entity.pdbx_description
1 polymer ?
#
loop_
_entity_poly.entity_id
_entity_poly.type
_entity_poly.pdbx_seq_one_letter_code
_entity_poly.pdbx_strand_id
1 'polypeptide(L)'
;MKKLFIALLAFFGLMTASSQTVTISPLPQQISWGGTAFANSEKFYLVGASQADADAVEFLSSKVNVIGTSEKVNAKKFPQATPIIIGEANDKAVKKFKKLIPAQAEGYYLKVSAEQVIVAGRDNSGTFYGVQTLTQVMSQPQVMECEVTDYPSVTDRGVIEGFYGNPWSHKDRLRQFDFYGQYKMNTYVFGPKDDPYHRARWREPYPADEAAKLKELVDAAHKNKVKFVWAIHPAGDIKWCLEDSINVAKKLDLMYDLGIRSFAVFFDDVWGEGARGDKQAGLLNYLTDNFVRKHKDVEPLIMCPSQYNKGWTSGDYLNTLGTKMYPEVRIMWTGNSVVDMIEENDMQWINDQIKRKAYIWLNYPVNDYCQSRILMGKTYGNGLNINDMVSGFCSNPMEYAEASKVSLYSIADYTWNMPAYDAVRSWERALAALMPTSADAFRVFCENNVDLGRTGHGLRREGESPAFMASAETITGLAESFQQLVWAADNLLADEVNNPEMLAEIKPWVESMRLLGQRGQMFVSMACDMMNKDSVAFIGHYRAQLQLEQKQKAIISRDYEGSIVKAKPVVSGDVITPWLNENLAELIKVYKKQYTYGQEYFPVQAIEDGEYFIKVNGEYLTNAQAGADRVGDFPVFQAERDVINPQRQQWVIEQNSKTGRYKIYNKQDGRYINETGAFWFNKERNPFDAQWHTYLLVKQEGKWSIQNAGAAGNGYWQREGNRLGSKGTGQFIFEIEKVN
;
A
#
# COMPACT_ATOMS: atom_id res chain seq x y z
N MET A 1 -21.08 45.04 -7.31
CA MET A 1 -21.06 43.61 -7.60
C MET A 1 -21.41 43.26 -9.05
N LYS A 2 -20.88 43.99 -10.05
CA LYS A 2 -21.08 43.72 -11.49
C LYS A 2 -19.84 44.00 -12.34
N LYS A 3 -18.63 44.06 -11.74
CA LYS A 3 -17.36 44.28 -12.46
C LYS A 3 -16.28 43.22 -12.14
N LEU A 4 -16.65 42.10 -11.48
CA LEU A 4 -15.69 41.00 -11.16
C LEU A 4 -15.95 39.73 -11.98
N PHE A 5 -16.87 39.75 -12.94
CA PHE A 5 -17.26 38.57 -13.73
C PHE A 5 -16.74 38.56 -15.18
N ILE A 6 -15.92 39.56 -15.59
CA ILE A 6 -15.42 39.67 -16.97
C ILE A 6 -13.91 39.38 -17.09
N ALA A 7 -13.19 39.16 -15.99
CA ALA A 7 -11.76 38.86 -16.04
C ALA A 7 -11.39 37.36 -16.07
N LEU A 8 -12.40 36.46 -16.05
CA LEU A 8 -12.14 34.99 -16.03
C LEU A 8 -12.39 34.29 -17.39
N LEU A 9 -12.64 35.04 -18.47
CA LEU A 9 -12.95 34.49 -19.80
C LEU A 9 -11.95 34.84 -20.91
N ALA A 10 -10.77 35.39 -20.56
CA ALA A 10 -9.76 35.81 -21.54
C ALA A 10 -8.41 35.04 -21.41
N PHE A 11 -8.36 33.91 -20.71
CA PHE A 11 -7.15 33.06 -20.61
C PHE A 11 -7.32 31.69 -21.26
N PHE A 12 -8.37 31.48 -22.05
CA PHE A 12 -8.57 30.30 -22.89
C PHE A 12 -8.22 30.62 -24.34
N GLY A 13 -6.95 30.67 -24.65
CA GLY A 13 -6.57 30.89 -26.03
C GLY A 13 -5.08 31.06 -26.23
N LEU A 14 -4.33 30.00 -26.01
CA LEU A 14 -3.08 29.64 -26.68
C LEU A 14 -2.54 28.39 -25.96
N MET A 15 -3.32 27.29 -26.00
CA MET A 15 -2.67 25.98 -25.93
C MET A 15 -2.02 25.76 -27.29
N THR A 16 -0.76 26.17 -27.42
CA THR A 16 0.14 25.51 -28.38
C THR A 16 0.04 24.03 -28.04
N ALA A 17 -0.38 23.22 -29.01
CA ALA A 17 -0.28 21.78 -28.94
C ALA A 17 1.19 21.45 -28.73
N SER A 18 1.63 21.39 -27.48
CA SER A 18 2.85 20.71 -27.07
C SER A 18 2.62 19.28 -27.51
N SER A 19 3.32 18.79 -28.51
CA SER A 19 3.37 17.38 -28.82
C SER A 19 3.83 16.70 -27.54
N GLN A 20 2.91 16.02 -26.87
CA GLN A 20 3.25 15.22 -25.70
C GLN A 20 4.24 14.17 -26.16
N THR A 21 5.51 14.36 -25.86
CA THR A 21 6.53 13.35 -26.11
C THR A 21 6.14 12.12 -25.31
N VAL A 22 5.96 10.98 -25.99
CA VAL A 22 5.66 9.70 -25.36
C VAL A 22 6.72 9.41 -24.30
N THR A 23 6.27 9.13 -23.12
CA THR A 23 7.16 8.79 -22.00
C THR A 23 7.42 7.28 -22.02
N ILE A 24 8.67 6.88 -22.23
CA ILE A 24 9.08 5.48 -22.19
C ILE A 24 9.55 5.12 -20.79
N SER A 25 9.06 4.02 -20.26
CA SER A 25 9.50 3.43 -18.99
C SER A 25 9.70 1.91 -19.12
N PRO A 26 10.80 1.40 -18.58
CA PRO A 26 12.00 2.09 -18.06
C PRO A 26 12.65 3.03 -19.06
N LEU A 27 13.29 4.10 -18.54
CA LEU A 27 13.98 5.08 -19.38
C LEU A 27 15.12 4.41 -20.15
N PRO A 28 15.14 4.46 -21.50
CA PRO A 28 16.21 3.86 -22.29
C PRO A 28 17.59 4.49 -22.00
N GLN A 29 18.67 3.70 -22.20
CA GLN A 29 20.04 4.20 -22.10
C GLN A 29 20.31 5.34 -23.10
N GLN A 30 19.83 5.19 -24.32
CA GLN A 30 19.93 6.21 -25.35
C GLN A 30 18.66 6.23 -26.20
N ILE A 31 18.13 7.42 -26.40
CA ILE A 31 17.01 7.67 -27.31
C ILE A 31 17.23 8.97 -28.07
N SER A 32 17.01 8.94 -29.36
CA SER A 32 16.94 10.12 -30.22
C SER A 32 15.55 10.20 -30.85
N TRP A 33 14.93 11.35 -30.76
CA TRP A 33 13.66 11.63 -31.40
C TRP A 33 13.87 12.35 -32.71
N GLY A 34 13.18 11.90 -33.76
CA GLY A 34 13.15 12.62 -35.04
C GLY A 34 12.28 13.87 -34.94
N GLY A 35 12.46 14.78 -35.93
CA GLY A 35 11.66 16.01 -35.95
C GLY A 35 10.24 15.85 -36.53
N THR A 36 9.88 14.67 -37.02
CA THR A 36 8.62 14.44 -37.76
C THR A 36 7.75 13.43 -37.03
N ALA A 37 6.51 13.85 -36.78
CA ALA A 37 5.47 12.94 -36.37
C ALA A 37 4.72 12.39 -37.59
N PHE A 38 4.26 11.15 -37.52
CA PHE A 38 3.47 10.51 -38.58
C PHE A 38 2.25 9.80 -37.96
N ALA A 39 1.22 9.60 -38.78
CA ALA A 39 0.05 8.84 -38.34
C ALA A 39 0.44 7.37 -38.08
N ASN A 40 0.01 6.83 -36.94
CA ASN A 40 0.27 5.43 -36.63
C ASN A 40 -0.37 4.53 -37.69
N SER A 41 0.33 3.49 -38.08
CA SER A 41 -0.14 2.55 -39.11
C SER A 41 -1.31 1.71 -38.59
N GLU A 42 -2.34 1.53 -39.40
CA GLU A 42 -3.47 0.67 -39.04
C GLU A 42 -3.16 -0.82 -39.29
N LYS A 43 -2.18 -1.12 -40.12
CA LYS A 43 -1.82 -2.48 -40.54
C LYS A 43 -0.32 -2.67 -40.56
N PHE A 44 0.12 -3.78 -40.03
CA PHE A 44 1.52 -4.19 -39.99
C PHE A 44 1.71 -5.59 -40.58
N TYR A 45 2.90 -5.89 -41.06
CA TYR A 45 3.32 -7.25 -41.32
C TYR A 45 4.71 -7.50 -40.74
N LEU A 46 4.93 -8.70 -40.22
CA LEU A 46 6.19 -9.03 -39.57
C LEU A 46 7.20 -9.59 -40.58
N VAL A 47 8.45 -9.15 -40.45
CA VAL A 47 9.57 -9.64 -41.28
C VAL A 47 10.56 -10.33 -40.34
N GLY A 48 10.78 -11.64 -40.55
CA GLY A 48 11.70 -12.45 -39.75
C GLY A 48 11.07 -13.13 -38.52
N ALA A 49 9.77 -13.01 -38.35
CA ALA A 49 9.05 -13.56 -37.20
C ALA A 49 9.24 -15.08 -36.97
N SER A 50 9.55 -15.85 -38.00
CA SER A 50 9.81 -17.30 -37.92
C SER A 50 11.10 -17.66 -37.16
N GLN A 51 12.02 -16.71 -37.01
CA GLN A 51 13.29 -16.90 -36.30
C GLN A 51 13.36 -16.12 -34.99
N ALA A 52 12.49 -15.12 -34.83
CA ALA A 52 12.44 -14.27 -33.65
C ALA A 52 11.80 -14.97 -32.44
N ASP A 53 12.03 -14.44 -31.25
CA ASP A 53 11.40 -14.89 -30.01
C ASP A 53 9.88 -14.98 -30.14
N ALA A 54 9.33 -16.16 -29.88
CA ALA A 54 7.90 -16.44 -30.08
C ALA A 54 7.00 -15.62 -29.16
N ASP A 55 7.41 -15.39 -27.90
CA ASP A 55 6.64 -14.60 -26.93
C ASP A 55 6.61 -13.13 -27.34
N ALA A 56 7.73 -12.58 -27.84
CA ALA A 56 7.79 -11.23 -28.38
C ALA A 56 6.86 -11.05 -29.58
N VAL A 57 6.84 -12.04 -30.51
CA VAL A 57 5.96 -12.04 -31.68
C VAL A 57 4.49 -12.14 -31.27
N GLU A 58 4.15 -13.03 -30.33
CA GLU A 58 2.80 -13.19 -29.81
C GLU A 58 2.32 -11.90 -29.13
N PHE A 59 3.14 -11.34 -28.22
CA PHE A 59 2.81 -10.11 -27.51
C PHE A 59 2.61 -8.95 -28.50
N LEU A 60 3.53 -8.73 -29.44
CA LEU A 60 3.41 -7.69 -30.46
C LEU A 60 2.12 -7.86 -31.29
N SER A 61 1.82 -9.08 -31.70
CA SER A 61 0.61 -9.37 -32.48
C SER A 61 -0.68 -9.14 -31.73
N SER A 62 -0.63 -9.18 -30.38
CA SER A 62 -1.79 -8.84 -29.52
C SER A 62 -2.01 -7.32 -29.39
N LYS A 63 -0.99 -6.50 -29.66
CA LYS A 63 -1.00 -5.04 -29.48
C LYS A 63 -1.22 -4.25 -30.78
N VAL A 64 -0.83 -4.80 -31.91
CA VAL A 64 -0.96 -4.15 -33.22
C VAL A 64 -1.60 -5.09 -34.23
N ASN A 65 -2.28 -4.54 -35.23
CA ASN A 65 -2.97 -5.31 -36.28
C ASN A 65 -1.96 -5.90 -37.27
N VAL A 66 -1.50 -7.13 -37.00
CA VAL A 66 -0.59 -7.89 -37.89
C VAL A 66 -1.39 -8.66 -38.93
N ILE A 67 -1.29 -8.28 -40.20
CA ILE A 67 -2.00 -8.89 -41.31
C ILE A 67 -1.25 -10.05 -41.99
N GLY A 68 -0.02 -10.34 -41.57
CA GLY A 68 0.75 -11.47 -42.09
C GLY A 68 2.23 -11.40 -41.82
N THR A 69 2.98 -12.38 -42.32
CA THR A 69 4.41 -12.54 -42.12
C THR A 69 5.15 -12.71 -43.44
N SER A 70 6.44 -12.39 -43.47
CA SER A 70 7.35 -12.54 -44.61
C SER A 70 8.79 -12.71 -44.16
N GLU A 71 9.62 -13.37 -44.96
CA GLU A 71 11.09 -13.50 -44.72
C GLU A 71 11.89 -12.24 -45.15
N LYS A 72 11.26 -11.38 -45.97
CA LYS A 72 11.85 -10.15 -46.48
C LYS A 72 10.79 -9.06 -46.61
N VAL A 73 11.18 -7.80 -46.59
CA VAL A 73 10.27 -6.68 -46.87
C VAL A 73 9.61 -6.89 -48.24
N ASN A 74 8.29 -6.89 -48.28
CA ASN A 74 7.48 -7.19 -49.45
C ASN A 74 6.23 -6.32 -49.55
N ALA A 75 6.39 -5.06 -49.90
CA ALA A 75 5.29 -4.11 -50.05
C ALA A 75 4.28 -4.51 -51.14
N LYS A 76 4.68 -5.33 -52.12
CA LYS A 76 3.72 -5.84 -53.14
C LYS A 76 2.76 -6.83 -52.58
N LYS A 77 3.20 -7.69 -51.64
CA LYS A 77 2.33 -8.68 -50.94
C LYS A 77 1.44 -8.01 -49.89
N PHE A 78 1.92 -6.97 -49.26
CA PHE A 78 1.27 -6.27 -48.15
C PHE A 78 1.12 -4.77 -48.47
N PRO A 79 0.26 -4.40 -49.45
CA PRO A 79 0.05 -3.00 -49.78
C PRO A 79 -0.57 -2.24 -48.58
N GLN A 80 -0.11 -1.01 -48.37
CA GLN A 80 -0.58 -0.14 -47.25
C GLN A 80 -0.31 -0.69 -45.84
N ALA A 81 0.59 -1.65 -45.66
CA ALA A 81 1.00 -2.11 -44.35
C ALA A 81 2.46 -1.79 -44.09
N THR A 82 2.77 -1.35 -42.87
CA THR A 82 4.14 -1.03 -42.44
C THR A 82 4.88 -2.31 -42.01
N PRO A 83 6.10 -2.58 -42.53
CA PRO A 83 6.90 -3.73 -42.09
C PRO A 83 7.47 -3.48 -40.68
N ILE A 84 7.33 -4.47 -39.80
CA ILE A 84 8.09 -4.59 -38.56
C ILE A 84 9.11 -5.69 -38.73
N ILE A 85 10.39 -5.29 -38.81
CA ILE A 85 11.54 -6.20 -38.95
C ILE A 85 11.95 -6.60 -37.54
N ILE A 86 11.83 -7.87 -37.20
CA ILE A 86 12.02 -8.39 -35.83
C ILE A 86 12.98 -9.59 -35.85
N GLY A 87 13.81 -9.72 -34.81
CA GLY A 87 14.68 -10.88 -34.58
C GLY A 87 15.86 -10.60 -33.67
N GLU A 88 16.64 -11.64 -33.39
CA GLU A 88 17.89 -11.62 -32.62
C GLU A 88 19.10 -11.34 -33.50
N ALA A 89 20.19 -10.91 -32.90
CA ALA A 89 21.42 -10.38 -33.57
C ALA A 89 22.00 -11.25 -34.71
N ASN A 90 21.75 -12.53 -34.73
CA ASN A 90 22.22 -13.45 -35.75
C ASN A 90 21.17 -13.81 -36.82
N ASP A 91 19.91 -13.41 -36.63
CA ASP A 91 18.84 -13.70 -37.58
C ASP A 91 18.95 -12.94 -38.88
N LYS A 92 18.58 -13.59 -39.97
CA LYS A 92 18.75 -13.04 -41.32
C LYS A 92 18.09 -11.68 -41.51
N ALA A 93 16.93 -11.47 -40.92
CA ALA A 93 16.14 -10.25 -41.05
C ALA A 93 16.87 -9.03 -40.45
N VAL A 94 17.51 -9.19 -39.29
CA VAL A 94 18.14 -8.10 -38.52
C VAL A 94 19.68 -8.07 -38.61
N LYS A 95 20.30 -9.09 -39.20
CA LYS A 95 21.78 -9.23 -39.24
C LYS A 95 22.53 -7.97 -39.73
N LYS A 96 21.94 -7.20 -40.66
CA LYS A 96 22.54 -5.95 -41.16
C LYS A 96 22.61 -4.85 -40.09
N PHE A 97 21.81 -4.95 -39.04
CA PHE A 97 21.76 -4.01 -37.89
C PHE A 97 22.63 -4.47 -36.70
N LYS A 98 23.31 -5.63 -36.79
CA LYS A 98 24.07 -6.25 -35.70
C LYS A 98 25.05 -5.29 -35.01
N LYS A 99 25.65 -4.34 -35.74
CA LYS A 99 26.56 -3.34 -35.16
C LYS A 99 25.89 -2.26 -34.32
N LEU A 100 24.55 -2.10 -34.45
CA LEU A 100 23.76 -1.14 -33.72
C LEU A 100 23.17 -1.78 -32.45
N ILE A 101 23.15 -3.12 -32.37
CA ILE A 101 22.67 -3.86 -31.25
C ILE A 101 23.72 -3.84 -30.13
N PRO A 102 23.39 -3.42 -28.90
CA PRO A 102 24.30 -3.47 -27.74
C PRO A 102 24.92 -4.86 -27.55
N ALA A 103 26.12 -4.91 -27.00
CA ALA A 103 26.81 -6.16 -26.70
C ALA A 103 26.30 -6.82 -25.41
N GLN A 104 25.69 -6.02 -24.53
CA GLN A 104 25.12 -6.45 -23.27
C GLN A 104 23.95 -7.41 -23.49
N ALA A 105 23.84 -8.41 -22.64
CA ALA A 105 22.67 -9.30 -22.61
C ALA A 105 21.38 -8.48 -22.43
N GLU A 106 20.28 -8.96 -23.01
CA GLU A 106 18.98 -8.30 -22.99
C GLU A 106 18.95 -6.93 -23.70
N GLY A 107 20.04 -6.52 -24.32
CA GLY A 107 20.13 -5.28 -25.08
C GLY A 107 19.36 -5.35 -26.40
N TYR A 108 18.90 -4.21 -26.90
CA TYR A 108 18.19 -4.12 -28.16
C TYR A 108 18.45 -2.78 -28.87
N TYR A 109 18.24 -2.82 -30.19
CA TYR A 109 18.14 -1.66 -31.05
C TYR A 109 16.69 -1.57 -31.57
N LEU A 110 16.07 -0.41 -31.41
CA LEU A 110 14.75 -0.11 -31.93
C LEU A 110 14.84 1.13 -32.84
N LYS A 111 14.21 1.05 -34.01
CA LYS A 111 13.99 2.21 -34.88
C LYS A 111 12.54 2.23 -35.32
N VAL A 112 11.90 3.39 -35.16
CA VAL A 112 10.51 3.62 -35.57
C VAL A 112 10.51 4.77 -36.60
N SER A 113 10.00 4.50 -37.78
CA SER A 113 9.77 5.51 -38.84
C SER A 113 8.48 5.22 -39.59
N ALA A 114 8.02 6.16 -40.40
CA ALA A 114 6.82 6.00 -41.22
C ALA A 114 6.93 4.83 -42.22
N GLU A 115 8.15 4.52 -42.73
CA GLU A 115 8.37 3.49 -43.73
C GLU A 115 8.56 2.09 -43.16
N GLN A 116 9.13 2.00 -41.95
CA GLN A 116 9.42 0.73 -41.31
C GLN A 116 9.72 0.83 -39.82
N VAL A 117 9.48 -0.25 -39.12
CA VAL A 117 9.92 -0.46 -37.75
C VAL A 117 10.97 -1.56 -37.69
N ILE A 118 11.99 -1.40 -36.84
CA ILE A 118 13.06 -2.39 -36.64
C ILE A 118 13.12 -2.68 -35.14
N VAL A 119 12.99 -3.95 -34.76
CA VAL A 119 13.20 -4.45 -33.38
C VAL A 119 14.28 -5.52 -33.46
N ALA A 120 15.49 -5.21 -33.04
CA ALA A 120 16.63 -6.12 -33.11
C ALA A 120 17.24 -6.33 -31.72
N GLY A 121 16.96 -7.48 -31.10
CA GLY A 121 17.48 -7.85 -29.80
C GLY A 121 18.87 -8.47 -29.86
N ARG A 122 19.62 -8.39 -28.77
CA ARG A 122 20.86 -9.14 -28.56
C ARG A 122 20.56 -10.64 -28.45
N ASP A 123 19.50 -10.95 -27.78
CA ASP A 123 18.96 -12.26 -27.47
C ASP A 123 17.40 -12.18 -27.40
N ASN A 124 16.74 -13.29 -27.04
CA ASN A 124 15.29 -13.36 -26.94
C ASN A 124 14.70 -12.30 -26.02
N SER A 125 15.31 -12.11 -24.84
CA SER A 125 14.85 -11.09 -23.87
C SER A 125 15.03 -9.68 -24.44
N GLY A 126 16.13 -9.39 -25.13
CA GLY A 126 16.34 -8.10 -25.79
C GLY A 126 15.30 -7.83 -26.88
N THR A 127 14.91 -8.85 -27.67
CA THR A 127 13.81 -8.72 -28.64
C THR A 127 12.50 -8.43 -27.95
N PHE A 128 12.19 -9.17 -26.89
CA PHE A 128 10.96 -8.97 -26.09
C PHE A 128 10.89 -7.57 -25.48
N TYR A 129 11.97 -7.09 -24.86
CA TYR A 129 12.03 -5.74 -24.28
C TYR A 129 12.01 -4.61 -25.34
N GLY A 130 12.57 -4.86 -26.51
CA GLY A 130 12.43 -3.97 -27.66
C GLY A 130 10.97 -3.83 -28.11
N VAL A 131 10.21 -4.92 -28.09
CA VAL A 131 8.76 -4.91 -28.36
C VAL A 131 8.00 -4.16 -27.25
N GLN A 132 8.35 -4.33 -25.98
CA GLN A 132 7.72 -3.55 -24.89
C GLN A 132 7.91 -2.05 -25.08
N THR A 133 9.12 -1.61 -25.47
CA THR A 133 9.39 -0.21 -25.79
C THR A 133 8.62 0.24 -27.04
N LEU A 134 8.59 -0.56 -28.09
CA LEU A 134 7.83 -0.25 -29.30
C LEU A 134 6.35 -0.01 -29.01
N THR A 135 5.72 -0.83 -28.17
CA THR A 135 4.30 -0.68 -27.85
C THR A 135 4.01 0.62 -27.09
N GLN A 136 4.95 1.08 -26.26
CA GLN A 136 4.84 2.38 -25.60
C GLN A 136 4.96 3.52 -26.60
N VAL A 137 5.93 3.47 -27.51
CA VAL A 137 6.13 4.48 -28.57
C VAL A 137 4.88 4.58 -29.46
N MET A 138 4.27 3.43 -29.77
CA MET A 138 3.11 3.34 -30.66
C MET A 138 1.75 3.49 -29.95
N SER A 139 1.73 3.83 -28.68
CA SER A 139 0.48 3.98 -27.92
C SER A 139 -0.36 5.19 -28.35
N GLN A 140 0.21 6.12 -29.11
CA GLN A 140 -0.43 7.35 -29.54
C GLN A 140 -0.88 7.29 -31.01
N PRO A 141 -1.93 8.00 -31.39
CA PRO A 141 -2.37 8.11 -32.81
C PRO A 141 -1.30 8.77 -33.70
N GLN A 142 -0.51 9.69 -33.16
CA GLN A 142 0.64 10.32 -33.83
C GLN A 142 1.92 9.78 -33.19
N VAL A 143 2.75 9.14 -34.00
CA VAL A 143 3.99 8.52 -33.56
C VAL A 143 5.16 9.39 -33.99
N MET A 144 6.06 9.70 -33.06
CA MET A 144 7.33 10.38 -33.37
C MET A 144 8.34 9.36 -33.85
N GLU A 145 9.06 9.71 -34.93
CA GLU A 145 10.23 8.93 -35.29
C GLU A 145 11.23 8.85 -34.15
N CYS A 146 11.77 7.68 -33.90
CA CYS A 146 12.78 7.52 -32.85
C CYS A 146 13.78 6.41 -33.20
N GLU A 147 14.93 6.52 -32.57
CA GLU A 147 15.98 5.51 -32.57
C GLU A 147 16.43 5.28 -31.12
N VAL A 148 16.37 4.02 -30.67
CA VAL A 148 16.69 3.63 -29.30
C VAL A 148 17.78 2.59 -29.31
N THR A 149 18.80 2.77 -28.46
CA THR A 149 19.80 1.77 -28.11
C THR A 149 19.74 1.56 -26.61
N ASP A 150 19.43 0.34 -26.17
CA ASP A 150 19.04 0.13 -24.79
C ASP A 150 19.52 -1.22 -24.23
N TYR A 151 19.82 -1.25 -22.93
CA TYR A 151 20.23 -2.43 -22.17
C TYR A 151 20.13 -2.16 -20.66
N PRO A 152 20.03 -3.18 -19.80
CA PRO A 152 19.89 -2.98 -18.36
C PRO A 152 21.19 -2.58 -17.67
N SER A 153 21.12 -1.75 -16.64
CA SER A 153 22.22 -1.44 -15.73
C SER A 153 22.52 -2.58 -14.74
N VAL A 154 21.49 -3.35 -14.35
CA VAL A 154 21.62 -4.47 -13.40
C VAL A 154 21.15 -5.76 -14.06
N THR A 155 21.97 -6.80 -13.97
CA THR A 155 21.71 -8.09 -14.65
C THR A 155 20.46 -8.79 -14.10
N ASP A 156 20.41 -9.07 -12.79
CA ASP A 156 19.23 -9.63 -12.12
C ASP A 156 18.49 -8.51 -11.41
N ARG A 157 17.26 -8.27 -11.80
CA ARG A 157 16.45 -7.15 -11.30
C ARG A 157 14.99 -7.56 -11.18
N GLY A 158 14.40 -7.31 -10.04
CA GLY A 158 13.01 -7.73 -9.85
C GLY A 158 12.54 -7.75 -8.43
N VAL A 159 11.86 -8.81 -8.05
CA VAL A 159 11.12 -8.91 -6.80
C VAL A 159 11.46 -10.18 -6.05
N ILE A 160 11.47 -10.09 -4.74
CA ILE A 160 11.54 -11.23 -3.83
C ILE A 160 10.28 -11.26 -2.96
N GLU A 161 9.41 -12.27 -3.15
CA GLU A 161 8.27 -12.52 -2.27
C GLU A 161 8.76 -13.17 -0.98
N GLY A 162 9.24 -12.33 -0.05
CA GLY A 162 9.87 -12.75 1.19
C GLY A 162 9.28 -12.09 2.45
N PHE A 163 8.15 -11.39 2.30
CA PHE A 163 7.46 -10.69 3.39
C PHE A 163 6.69 -11.64 4.31
N TYR A 164 6.47 -11.20 5.55
CA TYR A 164 5.48 -11.79 6.46
C TYR A 164 4.12 -11.12 6.28
N GLY A 165 3.03 -11.86 6.46
CA GLY A 165 1.67 -11.36 6.31
C GLY A 165 0.79 -12.26 5.45
N ASN A 166 -0.21 -11.70 4.79
CA ASN A 166 -1.07 -12.44 3.88
C ASN A 166 -0.33 -12.69 2.55
N PRO A 167 -0.12 -13.95 2.14
CA PRO A 167 0.60 -14.25 0.91
C PRO A 167 -0.15 -13.73 -0.32
N TRP A 168 0.57 -13.46 -1.38
CA TRP A 168 -0.05 -13.15 -2.66
C TRP A 168 -0.87 -14.34 -3.18
N SER A 169 -2.02 -14.06 -3.75
CA SER A 169 -2.81 -15.10 -4.40
C SER A 169 -2.12 -15.58 -5.70
N HIS A 170 -2.52 -16.75 -6.17
CA HIS A 170 -2.05 -17.26 -7.46
C HIS A 170 -2.30 -16.28 -8.61
N LYS A 171 -3.49 -15.64 -8.63
CA LYS A 171 -3.84 -14.62 -9.61
C LYS A 171 -2.98 -13.35 -9.50
N ASP A 172 -2.66 -12.94 -8.28
CA ASP A 172 -1.78 -11.79 -8.07
C ASP A 172 -0.40 -12.05 -8.66
N ARG A 173 0.18 -13.23 -8.40
CA ARG A 173 1.48 -13.62 -8.96
C ARG A 173 1.49 -13.62 -10.49
N LEU A 174 0.43 -14.15 -11.14
CA LEU A 174 0.29 -14.11 -12.60
C LEU A 174 0.27 -12.65 -13.12
N ARG A 175 -0.52 -11.76 -12.52
CA ARG A 175 -0.56 -10.34 -12.91
C ARG A 175 0.77 -9.62 -12.67
N GLN A 176 1.52 -10.05 -11.66
CA GLN A 176 2.86 -9.50 -11.42
C GLN A 176 3.83 -9.88 -12.54
N PHE A 177 3.80 -11.10 -13.08
CA PHE A 177 4.66 -11.48 -14.21
C PHE A 177 4.39 -10.65 -15.46
N ASP A 178 3.13 -10.35 -15.76
CA ASP A 178 2.78 -9.45 -16.87
C ASP A 178 3.35 -8.04 -16.64
N PHE A 179 3.25 -7.53 -15.41
CA PHE A 179 3.84 -6.24 -15.03
C PHE A 179 5.38 -6.28 -15.12
N TYR A 180 6.03 -7.34 -14.64
CA TYR A 180 7.49 -7.47 -14.73
C TYR A 180 7.97 -7.49 -16.18
N GLY A 181 7.34 -8.27 -17.05
CA GLY A 181 7.64 -8.29 -18.48
C GLY A 181 7.50 -6.92 -19.12
N GLN A 182 6.39 -6.23 -18.83
CA GLN A 182 6.11 -4.88 -19.37
C GLN A 182 7.17 -3.85 -18.97
N TYR A 183 7.66 -3.91 -17.72
CA TYR A 183 8.64 -2.95 -17.20
C TYR A 183 10.05 -3.54 -17.10
N LYS A 184 10.34 -4.61 -17.85
CA LYS A 184 11.68 -5.17 -18.07
C LYS A 184 12.38 -5.67 -16.79
N MET A 185 11.62 -6.07 -15.78
CA MET A 185 12.11 -6.85 -14.66
C MET A 185 12.25 -8.31 -15.10
N ASN A 186 13.34 -8.97 -14.69
CA ASN A 186 13.68 -10.31 -15.18
C ASN A 186 13.81 -11.37 -14.08
N THR A 187 13.52 -11.03 -12.83
CA THR A 187 13.75 -11.93 -11.70
C THR A 187 12.58 -11.88 -10.72
N TYR A 188 12.05 -13.05 -10.38
CA TYR A 188 11.10 -13.22 -9.29
C TYR A 188 11.59 -14.33 -8.36
N VAL A 189 11.88 -13.99 -7.11
CA VAL A 189 12.32 -14.94 -6.11
C VAL A 189 11.12 -15.40 -5.26
N PHE A 190 10.75 -16.67 -5.41
CA PHE A 190 9.66 -17.30 -4.70
C PHE A 190 10.14 -17.84 -3.34
N GLY A 191 9.82 -17.13 -2.26
CA GLY A 191 10.16 -17.49 -0.89
C GLY A 191 9.07 -17.10 0.12
N PRO A 192 7.76 -17.36 -0.18
CA PRO A 192 6.66 -16.94 0.68
C PRO A 192 6.73 -17.63 2.04
N LYS A 193 6.57 -16.84 3.11
CA LYS A 193 6.78 -17.30 4.49
C LYS A 193 5.73 -18.32 4.97
N ASP A 194 4.59 -18.41 4.32
CA ASP A 194 3.49 -19.34 4.60
C ASP A 194 3.61 -20.69 3.88
N ASP A 195 4.51 -20.82 2.89
CA ASP A 195 4.70 -22.08 2.17
C ASP A 195 5.45 -23.11 3.04
N PRO A 196 4.78 -24.19 3.49
CA PRO A 196 5.41 -25.18 4.33
C PRO A 196 6.48 -25.98 3.59
N TYR A 197 6.35 -26.17 2.27
CA TYR A 197 7.27 -26.99 1.47
C TYR A 197 8.56 -26.26 1.10
N HIS A 198 8.57 -24.95 1.25
CA HIS A 198 9.75 -24.10 1.21
C HIS A 198 10.48 -24.08 2.56
N ARG A 199 9.76 -24.23 3.71
CA ARG A 199 10.30 -24.07 5.08
C ARG A 199 10.14 -25.32 5.94
N ALA A 200 9.09 -25.41 6.73
CA ALA A 200 8.93 -26.43 7.79
C ALA A 200 8.91 -27.87 7.28
N ARG A 201 8.41 -28.08 6.07
CA ARG A 201 8.30 -29.39 5.41
C ARG A 201 9.19 -29.49 4.18
N TRP A 202 10.33 -28.81 4.18
CA TRP A 202 11.21 -28.69 3.03
C TRP A 202 11.72 -30.03 2.46
N ARG A 203 11.73 -31.10 3.26
CA ARG A 203 12.11 -32.46 2.82
C ARG A 203 11.02 -33.15 2.01
N GLU A 204 9.78 -32.67 2.10
CA GLU A 204 8.63 -33.28 1.43
C GLU A 204 8.43 -32.71 0.02
N PRO A 205 7.96 -33.52 -0.95
CA PRO A 205 7.53 -32.99 -2.24
C PRO A 205 6.26 -32.13 -2.07
N TYR A 206 6.02 -31.23 -3.02
CA TYR A 206 4.71 -30.57 -3.12
C TYR A 206 3.62 -31.59 -3.46
N PRO A 207 2.40 -31.46 -2.93
CA PRO A 207 1.22 -32.16 -3.47
C PRO A 207 1.05 -31.87 -4.95
N ALA A 208 0.46 -32.82 -5.68
CA ALA A 208 0.38 -32.75 -7.15
C ALA A 208 -0.38 -31.50 -7.67
N ASP A 209 -1.42 -31.07 -6.96
CA ASP A 209 -2.19 -29.87 -7.28
C ASP A 209 -1.40 -28.58 -7.02
N GLU A 210 -0.63 -28.52 -5.93
CA GLU A 210 0.25 -27.38 -5.63
C GLU A 210 1.43 -27.32 -6.61
N ALA A 211 2.01 -28.47 -6.97
CA ALA A 211 3.07 -28.56 -7.97
C ALA A 211 2.57 -28.09 -9.36
N ALA A 212 1.32 -28.43 -9.72
CA ALA A 212 0.73 -27.96 -10.98
C ALA A 212 0.54 -26.44 -11.00
N LYS A 213 0.06 -25.84 -9.91
CA LYS A 213 -0.03 -24.37 -9.76
C LYS A 213 1.34 -23.70 -9.84
N LEU A 214 2.35 -24.28 -9.17
CA LEU A 214 3.71 -23.77 -9.22
C LEU A 214 4.27 -23.81 -10.64
N LYS A 215 4.01 -24.91 -11.39
CA LYS A 215 4.41 -25.01 -12.79
C LYS A 215 3.74 -23.94 -13.68
N GLU A 216 2.46 -23.65 -13.47
CA GLU A 216 1.77 -22.58 -14.18
C GLU A 216 2.44 -21.23 -13.95
N LEU A 217 2.85 -20.92 -12.70
CA LEU A 217 3.59 -19.71 -12.38
C LEU A 217 4.96 -19.67 -13.07
N VAL A 218 5.67 -20.79 -13.11
CA VAL A 218 6.98 -20.90 -13.79
C VAL A 218 6.82 -20.64 -15.29
N ASP A 219 5.82 -21.24 -15.92
CA ASP A 219 5.56 -21.06 -17.37
C ASP A 219 5.17 -19.60 -17.68
N ALA A 220 4.32 -18.98 -16.85
CA ALA A 220 3.93 -17.58 -16.98
C ALA A 220 5.10 -16.60 -16.78
N ALA A 221 5.98 -16.88 -15.81
CA ALA A 221 7.20 -16.10 -15.60
C ALA A 221 8.11 -16.17 -16.83
N HIS A 222 8.38 -17.36 -17.36
CA HIS A 222 9.23 -17.56 -18.53
C HIS A 222 8.68 -16.87 -19.79
N LYS A 223 7.35 -16.91 -19.99
CA LYS A 223 6.69 -16.20 -21.10
C LYS A 223 6.95 -14.68 -21.05
N ASN A 224 7.08 -14.11 -19.87
CA ASN A 224 7.37 -12.71 -19.61
C ASN A 224 8.89 -12.42 -19.45
N LYS A 225 9.75 -13.36 -19.82
CA LYS A 225 11.23 -13.27 -19.67
C LYS A 225 11.67 -13.07 -18.22
N VAL A 226 10.90 -13.58 -17.27
CA VAL A 226 11.19 -13.53 -15.85
C VAL A 226 11.76 -14.88 -15.39
N LYS A 227 12.93 -14.86 -14.77
CA LYS A 227 13.50 -16.01 -14.08
C LYS A 227 12.70 -16.29 -12.83
N PHE A 228 12.11 -17.48 -12.75
CA PHE A 228 11.49 -17.96 -11.53
C PHE A 228 12.57 -18.58 -10.64
N VAL A 229 12.99 -17.88 -9.59
CA VAL A 229 13.97 -18.37 -8.61
C VAL A 229 13.20 -19.02 -7.47
N TRP A 230 13.28 -20.34 -7.36
CA TRP A 230 12.68 -21.04 -6.22
C TRP A 230 13.65 -21.07 -5.04
N ALA A 231 13.19 -20.60 -3.88
CA ALA A 231 14.00 -20.59 -2.66
C ALA A 231 13.64 -21.78 -1.75
N ILE A 232 14.63 -22.29 -1.00
CA ILE A 232 14.46 -23.23 0.10
C ILE A 232 15.01 -22.62 1.39
N HIS A 233 14.31 -22.78 2.50
CA HIS A 233 14.72 -22.31 3.82
C HIS A 233 14.83 -23.49 4.81
N PRO A 234 15.91 -24.28 4.75
CA PRO A 234 16.05 -25.50 5.55
C PRO A 234 16.51 -25.25 6.99
N ALA A 235 16.88 -24.01 7.31
CA ALA A 235 17.66 -23.66 8.50
C ALA A 235 16.93 -23.90 9.84
N GLY A 236 15.61 -24.03 9.84
CA GLY A 236 14.85 -24.25 11.08
C GLY A 236 15.16 -25.59 11.78
N ASP A 237 15.53 -26.63 11.02
CA ASP A 237 15.75 -27.99 11.55
C ASP A 237 16.89 -28.78 10.88
N ILE A 238 17.69 -28.13 10.04
CA ILE A 238 18.84 -28.79 9.37
C ILE A 238 19.87 -29.29 10.37
N LYS A 239 20.32 -30.54 10.19
CA LYS A 239 21.26 -31.20 11.09
C LYS A 239 22.73 -31.13 10.64
N TRP A 240 22.99 -30.44 9.54
CA TRP A 240 24.32 -30.29 8.95
C TRP A 240 25.05 -31.64 8.68
N CYS A 241 24.28 -32.67 8.33
CA CYS A 241 24.78 -33.97 7.93
C CYS A 241 24.65 -34.18 6.42
N LEU A 242 25.35 -35.22 5.91
CA LEU A 242 25.30 -35.55 4.48
C LEU A 242 23.88 -35.90 4.03
N GLU A 243 23.09 -36.57 4.88
CA GLU A 243 21.70 -36.92 4.56
C GLU A 243 20.84 -35.70 4.26
N ASP A 244 20.93 -34.63 5.09
CA ASP A 244 20.19 -33.41 4.87
C ASP A 244 20.68 -32.67 3.60
N SER A 245 21.98 -32.67 3.33
CA SER A 245 22.53 -32.13 2.09
C SER A 245 21.99 -32.85 0.85
N ILE A 246 21.86 -34.18 0.91
CA ILE A 246 21.23 -34.99 -0.14
C ILE A 246 19.74 -34.66 -0.27
N ASN A 247 19.04 -34.50 0.85
CA ASN A 247 17.60 -34.15 0.81
C ASN A 247 17.34 -32.77 0.20
N VAL A 248 18.19 -31.78 0.50
CA VAL A 248 18.10 -30.46 -0.18
C VAL A 248 18.32 -30.63 -1.69
N ALA A 249 19.40 -31.34 -2.10
CA ALA A 249 19.66 -31.56 -3.53
C ALA A 249 18.49 -32.27 -4.24
N LYS A 250 17.92 -33.32 -3.63
CA LYS A 250 16.73 -34.01 -4.16
C LYS A 250 15.52 -33.06 -4.31
N LYS A 251 15.32 -32.17 -3.34
CA LYS A 251 14.24 -31.19 -3.42
C LYS A 251 14.47 -30.21 -4.58
N LEU A 252 15.70 -29.76 -4.79
CA LEU A 252 16.05 -28.93 -5.95
C LEU A 252 15.82 -29.68 -7.28
N ASP A 253 16.16 -30.99 -7.36
CA ASP A 253 15.88 -31.83 -8.54
C ASP A 253 14.36 -31.88 -8.84
N LEU A 254 13.51 -32.05 -7.83
CA LEU A 254 12.05 -32.02 -8.00
C LEU A 254 11.55 -30.68 -8.55
N MET A 255 12.14 -29.59 -8.11
CA MET A 255 11.77 -28.25 -8.61
C MET A 255 12.33 -28.01 -10.02
N TYR A 256 13.51 -28.55 -10.32
CA TYR A 256 14.06 -28.53 -11.69
C TYR A 256 13.12 -29.23 -12.68
N ASP A 257 12.54 -30.36 -12.28
CA ASP A 257 11.56 -31.10 -13.12
C ASP A 257 10.28 -30.32 -13.42
N LEU A 258 9.92 -29.34 -12.55
CA LEU A 258 8.82 -28.39 -12.80
C LEU A 258 9.20 -27.26 -13.79
N GLY A 259 10.43 -27.22 -14.28
CA GLY A 259 10.90 -26.21 -15.22
C GLY A 259 11.71 -25.07 -14.61
N ILE A 260 11.96 -25.07 -13.30
CA ILE A 260 12.74 -24.04 -12.61
C ILE A 260 14.24 -24.21 -12.95
N ARG A 261 14.92 -23.09 -13.19
CA ARG A 261 16.35 -23.06 -13.57
C ARG A 261 17.21 -22.18 -12.68
N SER A 262 16.61 -21.46 -11.76
CA SER A 262 17.30 -20.60 -10.79
C SER A 262 16.85 -20.92 -9.38
N PHE A 263 17.78 -20.99 -8.43
CA PHE A 263 17.53 -21.50 -7.08
C PHE A 263 18.20 -20.63 -6.03
N ALA A 264 17.53 -20.52 -4.87
CA ALA A 264 18.08 -19.85 -3.69
C ALA A 264 18.01 -20.72 -2.44
N VAL A 265 18.95 -20.52 -1.51
CA VAL A 265 18.94 -21.13 -0.18
C VAL A 265 18.94 -20.04 0.88
N PHE A 266 17.94 -20.03 1.73
CA PHE A 266 17.72 -18.98 2.70
C PHE A 266 18.05 -19.43 4.12
N PHE A 267 18.72 -18.53 4.86
CA PHE A 267 19.06 -18.66 6.28
C PHE A 267 18.70 -17.38 7.06
N ASP A 268 17.82 -16.56 6.50
CA ASP A 268 17.32 -15.36 7.18
C ASP A 268 16.55 -15.74 8.45
N ASP A 269 16.61 -14.85 9.45
CA ASP A 269 15.92 -14.98 10.73
C ASP A 269 16.23 -16.28 11.50
N VAL A 270 17.47 -16.77 11.41
CA VAL A 270 17.94 -17.99 12.07
C VAL A 270 19.11 -17.67 13.00
N TRP A 271 19.14 -18.33 14.16
CA TRP A 271 20.16 -18.19 15.20
C TRP A 271 20.77 -19.55 15.58
N GLY A 272 21.83 -19.50 16.36
CA GLY A 272 22.50 -20.70 16.90
C GLY A 272 23.17 -21.57 15.82
N GLU A 273 22.96 -22.88 15.87
CA GLU A 273 23.60 -23.83 14.95
C GLU A 273 23.16 -23.61 13.49
N GLY A 274 21.95 -23.18 13.25
CA GLY A 274 21.45 -22.82 11.90
C GLY A 274 22.19 -21.65 11.26
N ALA A 275 22.76 -20.75 12.06
CA ALA A 275 23.44 -19.53 11.63
C ALA A 275 24.97 -19.68 11.47
N ARG A 276 25.48 -20.89 11.38
CA ARG A 276 26.93 -21.14 11.24
C ARG A 276 27.41 -20.95 9.81
N GLY A 277 28.20 -19.90 9.57
CA GLY A 277 28.68 -19.53 8.22
C GLY A 277 29.52 -20.63 7.55
N ASP A 278 30.35 -21.40 8.31
CA ASP A 278 31.12 -22.52 7.77
C ASP A 278 30.24 -23.67 7.28
N LYS A 279 29.14 -23.93 7.98
CA LYS A 279 28.15 -24.96 7.62
C LYS A 279 27.31 -24.54 6.42
N GLN A 280 26.87 -23.29 6.42
CA GLN A 280 26.15 -22.71 5.29
C GLN A 280 27.00 -22.75 4.01
N ALA A 281 28.28 -22.31 4.08
CA ALA A 281 29.20 -22.40 2.95
C ALA A 281 29.39 -23.83 2.47
N GLY A 282 29.55 -24.80 3.41
CA GLY A 282 29.68 -26.21 3.08
C GLY A 282 28.47 -26.77 2.33
N LEU A 283 27.26 -26.44 2.77
CA LEU A 283 26.01 -26.83 2.08
C LEU A 283 25.93 -26.24 0.68
N LEU A 284 26.20 -24.95 0.51
CA LEU A 284 26.12 -24.28 -0.80
C LEU A 284 27.15 -24.88 -1.78
N ASN A 285 28.37 -25.20 -1.30
CA ASN A 285 29.38 -25.87 -2.13
C ASN A 285 28.92 -27.28 -2.51
N TYR A 286 28.38 -28.05 -1.56
CA TYR A 286 27.82 -29.39 -1.83
C TYR A 286 26.72 -29.33 -2.92
N LEU A 287 25.79 -28.37 -2.81
CA LEU A 287 24.71 -28.18 -3.78
C LEU A 287 25.23 -27.72 -5.13
N THR A 288 26.26 -26.88 -5.15
CA THR A 288 26.91 -26.47 -6.39
C THR A 288 27.52 -27.67 -7.12
N ASP A 289 28.23 -28.56 -6.40
CA ASP A 289 28.84 -29.75 -7.01
C ASP A 289 27.84 -30.83 -7.38
N ASN A 290 26.80 -31.03 -6.55
CA ASN A 290 25.92 -32.19 -6.65
C ASN A 290 24.60 -31.89 -7.36
N PHE A 291 24.26 -30.61 -7.57
CA PHE A 291 23.07 -30.20 -8.28
C PHE A 291 23.41 -29.22 -9.43
N VAL A 292 23.96 -28.01 -9.15
CA VAL A 292 24.15 -26.99 -10.18
C VAL A 292 25.04 -27.50 -11.33
N ARG A 293 26.20 -28.09 -11.03
CA ARG A 293 27.16 -28.59 -12.05
C ARG A 293 26.68 -29.82 -12.81
N LYS A 294 25.63 -30.49 -12.31
CA LYS A 294 24.99 -31.62 -13.03
C LYS A 294 24.01 -31.15 -14.08
N HIS A 295 23.42 -29.98 -13.92
CA HIS A 295 22.46 -29.39 -14.81
C HIS A 295 23.06 -28.20 -15.56
N LYS A 296 23.27 -28.33 -16.88
CA LYS A 296 23.99 -27.31 -17.70
C LYS A 296 23.25 -25.98 -17.82
N ASP A 297 21.94 -25.97 -17.56
CA ASP A 297 21.02 -24.85 -17.71
C ASP A 297 20.57 -24.26 -16.35
N VAL A 298 21.17 -24.71 -15.25
CA VAL A 298 20.93 -24.15 -13.91
C VAL A 298 21.95 -23.04 -13.63
N GLU A 299 21.44 -21.88 -13.20
CA GLU A 299 22.27 -20.74 -12.80
C GLU A 299 22.98 -20.97 -11.45
N PRO A 300 24.06 -20.22 -11.16
CA PRO A 300 24.68 -20.22 -9.84
C PRO A 300 23.69 -19.91 -8.73
N LEU A 301 23.80 -20.60 -7.60
CA LEU A 301 22.91 -20.44 -6.46
C LEU A 301 22.95 -19.02 -5.89
N ILE A 302 21.81 -18.59 -5.36
CA ILE A 302 21.68 -17.40 -4.53
C ILE A 302 21.53 -17.86 -3.08
N MET A 303 22.12 -17.16 -2.11
CA MET A 303 21.87 -17.42 -0.70
C MET A 303 21.51 -16.14 0.04
N CYS A 304 20.58 -16.24 0.99
CA CYS A 304 20.38 -15.22 2.02
C CYS A 304 21.11 -15.67 3.29
N PRO A 305 22.11 -14.92 3.78
CA PRO A 305 22.83 -15.28 5.00
C PRO A 305 22.00 -14.96 6.25
N SER A 306 22.33 -15.60 7.39
CA SER A 306 21.69 -15.26 8.67
C SER A 306 22.02 -13.85 9.14
N GLN A 307 23.22 -13.34 8.83
CA GLN A 307 23.62 -11.97 9.14
C GLN A 307 23.58 -11.13 7.85
N TYR A 308 22.38 -10.85 7.38
CA TYR A 308 22.12 -10.22 6.09
C TYR A 308 22.15 -8.68 6.09
N ASN A 309 22.47 -8.06 7.23
CA ASN A 309 22.70 -6.61 7.32
C ASN A 309 23.87 -6.30 8.25
N LYS A 310 24.45 -5.10 8.13
CA LYS A 310 25.63 -4.68 8.88
C LYS A 310 25.40 -4.61 10.39
N GLY A 311 24.20 -4.14 10.80
CA GLY A 311 23.84 -4.02 12.21
C GLY A 311 23.79 -5.37 12.95
N TRP A 312 23.56 -6.47 12.25
CA TRP A 312 23.54 -7.83 12.80
C TRP A 312 24.85 -8.59 12.60
N THR A 313 25.79 -8.01 11.86
CA THR A 313 27.08 -8.65 11.60
C THR A 313 27.91 -8.75 12.86
N SER A 314 28.43 -9.92 13.12
CA SER A 314 29.30 -10.20 14.27
C SER A 314 30.39 -11.22 13.92
N GLY A 315 31.54 -11.10 14.57
CA GLY A 315 32.66 -12.00 14.38
C GLY A 315 33.16 -12.05 12.92
N ASP A 316 33.56 -13.23 12.47
CA ASP A 316 34.11 -13.49 11.13
C ASP A 316 33.08 -14.12 10.16
N TYR A 317 31.80 -13.99 10.44
CA TYR A 317 30.74 -14.70 9.71
C TYR A 317 30.74 -14.40 8.20
N LEU A 318 30.69 -13.12 7.82
CA LEU A 318 30.63 -12.71 6.40
C LEU A 318 31.93 -13.08 5.66
N ASN A 319 33.10 -12.86 6.28
CA ASN A 319 34.38 -13.24 5.70
C ASN A 319 34.52 -14.77 5.57
N THR A 320 33.97 -15.54 6.52
CA THR A 320 33.87 -17.00 6.41
C THR A 320 33.06 -17.42 5.19
N LEU A 321 31.92 -16.84 4.96
CA LEU A 321 31.12 -17.07 3.73
C LEU A 321 31.91 -16.67 2.50
N GLY A 322 32.51 -15.47 2.50
CA GLY A 322 33.27 -14.94 1.38
C GLY A 322 34.45 -15.81 0.94
N THR A 323 35.15 -16.42 1.91
CA THR A 323 36.39 -17.20 1.68
C THR A 323 36.18 -18.69 1.49
N LYS A 324 35.17 -19.29 2.15
CA LYS A 324 34.93 -20.75 2.11
C LYS A 324 33.90 -21.18 1.08
N MET A 325 33.00 -20.30 0.64
CA MET A 325 31.99 -20.59 -0.36
C MET A 325 32.50 -20.36 -1.77
N TYR A 326 32.12 -21.20 -2.71
CA TYR A 326 32.50 -21.03 -4.12
C TYR A 326 32.14 -19.63 -4.65
N PRO A 327 33.04 -19.00 -5.43
CA PRO A 327 32.88 -17.58 -5.81
C PRO A 327 31.67 -17.29 -6.69
N GLU A 328 31.15 -18.29 -7.40
CA GLU A 328 29.97 -18.17 -8.24
C GLU A 328 28.66 -18.05 -7.44
N VAL A 329 28.61 -18.50 -6.18
CA VAL A 329 27.42 -18.38 -5.34
C VAL A 329 27.20 -16.92 -4.96
N ARG A 330 26.01 -16.40 -5.21
CA ARG A 330 25.63 -15.00 -4.96
C ARG A 330 25.09 -14.85 -3.55
N ILE A 331 25.50 -13.81 -2.82
CA ILE A 331 25.14 -13.57 -1.41
C ILE A 331 24.24 -12.35 -1.29
N MET A 332 23.07 -12.51 -0.70
CA MET A 332 22.12 -11.42 -0.47
C MET A 332 22.55 -10.51 0.68
N TRP A 333 22.12 -9.24 0.58
CA TRP A 333 22.40 -8.18 1.54
C TRP A 333 21.28 -7.12 1.54
N THR A 334 20.86 -6.65 2.75
CA THR A 334 19.78 -5.67 2.88
C THR A 334 20.25 -4.25 3.20
N GLY A 335 21.54 -4.04 3.43
CA GLY A 335 22.09 -2.73 3.80
C GLY A 335 22.70 -2.69 5.20
N ASN A 336 22.86 -1.50 5.78
CA ASN A 336 23.36 -1.33 7.14
C ASN A 336 22.35 -1.78 8.21
N SER A 337 21.08 -1.77 7.83
CA SER A 337 19.92 -2.18 8.63
C SER A 337 19.04 -3.16 7.86
N VAL A 338 18.00 -3.69 8.50
CA VAL A 338 16.98 -4.53 7.84
C VAL A 338 16.28 -3.74 6.74
N VAL A 339 15.90 -2.50 7.02
CA VAL A 339 15.32 -1.54 6.07
C VAL A 339 16.32 -0.40 5.90
N ASP A 340 16.84 -0.24 4.69
CA ASP A 340 17.91 0.74 4.41
C ASP A 340 17.84 1.30 2.99
N MET A 341 18.64 2.32 2.73
CA MET A 341 19.03 2.80 1.41
C MET A 341 20.43 2.26 1.09
N ILE A 342 20.63 1.80 -0.14
CA ILE A 342 21.87 1.12 -0.54
C ILE A 342 22.79 2.13 -1.19
N GLU A 343 23.84 2.55 -0.49
CA GLU A 343 24.81 3.55 -0.97
C GLU A 343 26.14 2.92 -1.40
N GLU A 344 26.95 3.69 -2.11
CA GLU A 344 28.24 3.23 -2.65
C GLU A 344 29.21 2.72 -1.55
N ASN A 345 29.32 3.47 -0.44
CA ASN A 345 30.18 3.08 0.67
C ASN A 345 29.74 1.77 1.33
N ASP A 346 28.44 1.53 1.37
CA ASP A 346 27.88 0.30 1.92
C ASP A 346 28.19 -0.89 1.02
N MET A 347 28.08 -0.69 -0.31
CA MET A 347 28.44 -1.69 -1.29
C MET A 347 29.91 -2.02 -1.25
N GLN A 348 30.79 -1.02 -1.13
CA GLN A 348 32.22 -1.26 -0.97
C GLN A 348 32.50 -2.11 0.26
N TRP A 349 31.91 -1.76 1.41
CA TRP A 349 32.11 -2.47 2.66
C TRP A 349 31.67 -3.94 2.55
N ILE A 350 30.44 -4.21 2.09
CA ILE A 350 29.95 -5.59 2.01
C ILE A 350 30.74 -6.43 1.01
N ASN A 351 31.05 -5.89 -0.18
CA ASN A 351 31.81 -6.59 -1.21
C ASN A 351 33.21 -6.99 -0.70
N ASP A 352 33.83 -6.13 0.12
CA ASP A 352 35.10 -6.43 0.79
C ASP A 352 34.96 -7.54 1.84
N GLN A 353 33.83 -7.65 2.55
CA GLN A 353 33.56 -8.73 3.50
C GLN A 353 33.37 -10.07 2.78
N ILE A 354 32.45 -10.11 1.79
CA ILE A 354 32.05 -11.36 1.14
C ILE A 354 32.91 -11.75 -0.07
N LYS A 355 33.93 -10.93 -0.44
CA LYS A 355 34.88 -11.14 -1.54
C LYS A 355 34.23 -11.30 -2.92
N ARG A 356 33.06 -10.69 -3.11
CA ARG A 356 32.27 -10.70 -4.36
C ARG A 356 31.25 -9.57 -4.37
N LYS A 357 30.59 -9.32 -5.49
CA LYS A 357 29.48 -8.39 -5.58
C LYS A 357 28.27 -8.93 -4.82
N ALA A 358 27.70 -8.14 -3.90
CA ALA A 358 26.50 -8.51 -3.16
C ALA A 358 25.28 -8.53 -4.08
N TYR A 359 24.32 -9.41 -3.73
CA TYR A 359 22.98 -9.43 -4.32
C TYR A 359 22.05 -8.65 -3.39
N ILE A 360 21.45 -7.57 -3.86
CA ILE A 360 20.64 -6.72 -3.00
C ILE A 360 19.24 -7.30 -2.82
N TRP A 361 18.85 -7.44 -1.55
CA TRP A 361 17.47 -7.63 -1.10
C TRP A 361 17.02 -6.31 -0.48
N LEU A 362 16.37 -5.46 -1.27
CA LEU A 362 15.88 -4.16 -0.79
C LEU A 362 14.57 -4.35 -0.02
N ASN A 363 14.55 -4.08 1.27
CA ASN A 363 13.33 -4.10 2.09
C ASN A 363 12.51 -2.81 1.94
N TYR A 364 12.03 -2.56 0.74
CA TYR A 364 11.10 -1.52 0.34
C TYR A 364 10.38 -1.95 -0.96
N PRO A 365 9.05 -1.90 -1.06
CA PRO A 365 8.09 -1.30 -0.12
C PRO A 365 7.50 -2.26 0.93
N VAL A 366 8.17 -3.35 1.31
CA VAL A 366 7.65 -4.27 2.34
C VAL A 366 7.16 -3.51 3.57
N ASN A 367 6.00 -3.91 4.09
CA ASN A 367 5.34 -3.27 5.22
C ASN A 367 4.95 -4.22 6.36
N ASP A 368 5.53 -5.42 6.41
CA ASP A 368 5.21 -6.44 7.40
C ASP A 368 5.53 -6.01 8.85
N TYR A 369 6.44 -5.10 9.03
CA TYR A 369 6.78 -4.47 10.32
C TYR A 369 5.95 -3.20 10.63
N CYS A 370 5.12 -2.73 9.68
CA CYS A 370 4.25 -1.55 9.82
C CYS A 370 2.89 -1.75 9.11
N GLN A 371 2.27 -2.90 9.31
CA GLN A 371 1.11 -3.43 8.57
C GLN A 371 -0.12 -2.51 8.48
N SER A 372 -0.24 -1.53 9.38
CA SER A 372 -1.27 -0.49 9.31
C SER A 372 -1.04 0.53 8.18
N ARG A 373 0.15 0.56 7.59
CA ARG A 373 0.58 1.51 6.56
C ARG A 373 0.79 0.80 5.24
N ILE A 374 0.52 1.47 4.15
CA ILE A 374 0.96 1.07 2.81
C ILE A 374 1.98 2.09 2.31
N LEU A 375 2.98 1.60 1.58
CA LEU A 375 4.13 2.41 1.20
C LEU A 375 4.06 2.74 -0.29
N MET A 376 3.42 3.86 -0.59
CA MET A 376 3.09 4.31 -1.94
C MET A 376 4.02 5.44 -2.43
N GLY A 377 5.08 5.71 -1.68
CA GLY A 377 5.99 6.83 -1.94
C GLY A 377 7.03 6.56 -3.01
N LYS A 378 7.83 7.60 -3.25
CA LYS A 378 8.98 7.55 -4.17
C LYS A 378 10.04 6.56 -3.68
N THR A 379 10.69 5.87 -4.61
CA THR A 379 11.88 5.08 -4.31
C THR A 379 13.12 5.95 -4.50
N TYR A 380 13.74 6.38 -3.41
CA TYR A 380 14.88 7.31 -3.42
C TYR A 380 15.96 6.88 -2.43
N GLY A 381 17.13 7.51 -2.50
CA GLY A 381 18.23 7.35 -1.55
C GLY A 381 19.20 6.21 -1.90
N ASN A 382 18.88 5.34 -2.85
CA ASN A 382 19.82 4.36 -3.35
C ASN A 382 20.86 5.03 -4.29
N GLY A 383 22.10 4.56 -4.26
CA GLY A 383 23.19 5.09 -5.09
C GLY A 383 22.93 4.95 -6.60
N LEU A 384 23.24 5.98 -7.36
CA LEU A 384 23.01 5.99 -8.83
C LEU A 384 24.21 5.42 -9.63
N ASN A 385 25.28 5.00 -8.97
CA ASN A 385 26.53 4.52 -9.55
C ASN A 385 26.99 3.16 -8.98
N ILE A 386 26.06 2.38 -8.40
CA ILE A 386 26.37 1.08 -7.80
C ILE A 386 26.11 -0.11 -8.73
N ASN A 387 25.72 0.12 -9.97
CA ASN A 387 25.41 -0.94 -10.95
C ASN A 387 26.55 -1.94 -11.13
N ASP A 388 27.82 -1.48 -11.12
CA ASP A 388 28.97 -2.35 -11.22
C ASP A 388 29.39 -3.01 -9.91
N MET A 389 28.72 -2.68 -8.81
CA MET A 389 29.01 -3.18 -7.47
C MET A 389 28.02 -4.25 -6.99
N VAL A 390 26.93 -4.47 -7.73
CA VAL A 390 25.89 -5.46 -7.40
C VAL A 390 25.93 -6.65 -8.35
N SER A 391 25.54 -7.84 -7.87
CA SER A 391 25.30 -9.03 -8.70
C SER A 391 23.83 -9.26 -9.02
N GLY A 392 22.93 -8.47 -8.41
CA GLY A 392 21.50 -8.46 -8.59
C GLY A 392 20.85 -7.49 -7.62
N PHE A 393 19.61 -7.11 -7.91
CA PHE A 393 18.82 -6.16 -7.10
C PHE A 393 17.35 -6.54 -7.13
N CYS A 394 16.83 -7.08 -6.02
CA CYS A 394 15.44 -7.45 -5.86
C CYS A 394 14.79 -6.69 -4.71
N SER A 395 13.59 -6.19 -4.96
CA SER A 395 12.76 -5.49 -3.98
C SER A 395 11.85 -6.48 -3.25
N ASN A 396 11.75 -6.38 -1.93
CA ASN A 396 10.75 -7.09 -1.12
C ASN A 396 9.48 -6.23 -1.08
N PRO A 397 8.35 -6.70 -1.64
CA PRO A 397 7.13 -5.92 -1.78
C PRO A 397 6.25 -5.98 -0.52
N MET A 398 5.15 -5.21 -0.54
CA MET A 398 4.07 -5.36 0.43
C MET A 398 3.26 -6.64 0.18
N GLU A 399 2.50 -7.08 1.18
CA GLU A 399 1.46 -8.11 1.02
C GLU A 399 0.32 -7.69 0.04
N TYR A 400 0.28 -6.44 -0.37
CA TYR A 400 -0.64 -5.82 -1.33
C TYR A 400 0.04 -5.78 -2.70
N ALA A 401 -0.30 -6.74 -3.56
CA ALA A 401 0.41 -6.96 -4.82
C ALA A 401 0.27 -5.77 -5.79
N GLU A 402 -0.95 -5.25 -5.94
CA GLU A 402 -1.19 -4.13 -6.85
C GLU A 402 -0.64 -2.81 -6.30
N ALA A 403 -0.82 -2.55 -5.00
CA ALA A 403 -0.27 -1.35 -4.35
C ALA A 403 1.26 -1.32 -4.42
N SER A 404 1.92 -2.47 -4.35
CA SER A 404 3.38 -2.59 -4.51
C SER A 404 3.88 -2.12 -5.87
N LYS A 405 3.05 -2.18 -6.92
CA LYS A 405 3.44 -1.78 -8.28
C LYS A 405 3.88 -0.32 -8.38
N VAL A 406 3.41 0.58 -7.50
CA VAL A 406 3.87 1.98 -7.45
C VAL A 406 5.38 2.06 -7.23
N SER A 407 5.88 1.37 -6.20
CA SER A 407 7.32 1.33 -5.90
C SER A 407 8.08 0.41 -6.86
N LEU A 408 7.48 -0.73 -7.27
CA LEU A 408 8.11 -1.67 -8.19
C LEU A 408 8.33 -1.08 -9.59
N TYR A 409 7.46 -0.18 -10.04
CA TYR A 409 7.68 0.59 -11.26
C TYR A 409 8.97 1.43 -11.16
N SER A 410 9.15 2.11 -10.04
CA SER A 410 10.37 2.90 -9.79
C SER A 410 11.62 2.03 -9.63
N ILE A 411 11.50 0.83 -9.06
CA ILE A 411 12.59 -0.15 -9.00
C ILE A 411 12.98 -0.65 -10.41
N ALA A 412 11.99 -0.87 -11.27
CA ALA A 412 12.23 -1.23 -12.66
C ALA A 412 13.02 -0.13 -13.41
N ASP A 413 12.59 1.13 -13.30
CA ASP A 413 13.31 2.29 -13.86
C ASP A 413 14.75 2.38 -13.30
N TYR A 414 14.90 2.29 -11.98
CA TYR A 414 16.18 2.38 -11.27
C TYR A 414 17.15 1.29 -11.72
N THR A 415 16.73 0.05 -11.77
CA THR A 415 17.59 -1.08 -12.10
C THR A 415 17.87 -1.21 -13.59
N TRP A 416 17.01 -0.64 -14.43
CA TRP A 416 17.21 -0.61 -15.88
C TRP A 416 18.22 0.45 -16.30
N ASN A 417 18.05 1.72 -15.89
CA ASN A 417 18.97 2.83 -16.23
C ASN A 417 19.31 3.63 -14.97
N MET A 418 20.11 3.01 -14.10
CA MET A 418 20.45 3.54 -12.77
C MET A 418 21.08 4.94 -12.82
N PRO A 419 22.05 5.26 -13.71
CA PRO A 419 22.65 6.60 -13.73
C PRO A 419 21.70 7.74 -14.12
N ALA A 420 20.63 7.44 -14.85
CA ALA A 420 19.65 8.43 -15.30
C ALA A 420 18.36 8.41 -14.49
N TYR A 421 18.29 7.61 -13.43
CA TYR A 421 17.11 7.48 -12.60
C TYR A 421 16.77 8.78 -11.86
N ASP A 422 15.50 9.15 -11.91
CA ASP A 422 14.92 10.28 -11.18
C ASP A 422 13.69 9.78 -10.41
N ALA A 423 13.77 9.78 -9.09
CA ALA A 423 12.74 9.21 -8.21
C ALA A 423 11.38 9.91 -8.32
N VAL A 424 11.38 11.24 -8.50
CA VAL A 424 10.14 12.02 -8.62
C VAL A 424 9.47 11.70 -9.97
N ARG A 425 10.21 11.80 -11.04
CA ARG A 425 9.72 11.56 -12.41
C ARG A 425 9.24 10.11 -12.58
N SER A 426 9.98 9.15 -12.07
CA SER A 426 9.59 7.73 -12.12
C SER A 426 8.30 7.47 -11.37
N TRP A 427 8.18 8.02 -10.16
CA TRP A 427 6.97 7.89 -9.35
C TRP A 427 5.75 8.54 -10.02
N GLU A 428 5.88 9.74 -10.58
CA GLU A 428 4.80 10.40 -11.31
C GLU A 428 4.30 9.59 -12.52
N ARG A 429 5.23 8.96 -13.22
CA ARG A 429 4.92 8.05 -14.34
C ARG A 429 4.21 6.79 -13.85
N ALA A 430 4.62 6.24 -12.71
CA ALA A 430 3.94 5.11 -12.10
C ALA A 430 2.48 5.43 -11.80
N LEU A 431 2.20 6.59 -11.20
CA LEU A 431 0.83 7.01 -10.88
C LEU A 431 -0.05 7.12 -12.15
N ALA A 432 0.49 7.77 -13.18
CA ALA A 432 -0.22 7.94 -14.46
C ALA A 432 -0.42 6.59 -15.20
N ALA A 433 0.53 5.66 -15.09
CA ALA A 433 0.43 4.35 -15.72
C ALA A 433 -0.55 3.41 -14.99
N LEU A 434 -0.60 3.47 -13.66
CA LEU A 434 -1.42 2.57 -12.84
C LEU A 434 -2.86 3.07 -12.68
N MET A 435 -3.08 4.39 -12.66
CA MET A 435 -4.39 5.01 -12.50
C MET A 435 -4.58 6.18 -13.49
N PRO A 436 -4.62 5.91 -14.80
CA PRO A 436 -4.52 6.94 -15.84
C PRO A 436 -5.65 7.98 -15.82
N THR A 437 -6.87 7.64 -15.42
CA THR A 437 -8.02 8.56 -15.38
C THR A 437 -8.15 9.30 -14.06
N SER A 438 -7.54 8.80 -12.98
CA SER A 438 -7.60 9.38 -11.64
C SER A 438 -6.21 9.66 -11.06
N ALA A 439 -5.22 9.90 -11.92
CA ALA A 439 -3.82 10.09 -11.52
C ALA A 439 -3.62 11.21 -10.47
N ASP A 440 -4.35 12.32 -10.58
CA ASP A 440 -4.25 13.43 -9.63
C ASP A 440 -4.83 13.07 -8.27
N ALA A 441 -5.96 12.36 -8.23
CA ALA A 441 -6.54 11.85 -6.98
C ALA A 441 -5.65 10.78 -6.37
N PHE A 442 -5.09 9.90 -7.20
CA PHE A 442 -4.15 8.86 -6.76
C PHE A 442 -2.85 9.45 -6.24
N ARG A 443 -2.37 10.57 -6.81
CA ARG A 443 -1.24 11.32 -6.28
C ARG A 443 -1.49 11.78 -4.84
N VAL A 444 -2.62 12.45 -4.58
CA VAL A 444 -2.99 12.90 -3.22
C VAL A 444 -3.06 11.73 -2.25
N PHE A 445 -3.61 10.60 -2.69
CA PHE A 445 -3.66 9.39 -1.89
C PHE A 445 -2.25 8.86 -1.58
N CYS A 446 -1.39 8.72 -2.59
CA CYS A 446 -0.04 8.21 -2.44
C CYS A 446 0.82 9.12 -1.55
N GLU A 447 0.72 10.45 -1.70
CA GLU A 447 1.44 11.42 -0.86
C GLU A 447 1.09 11.30 0.63
N ASN A 448 -0.10 10.80 0.96
CA ASN A 448 -0.56 10.56 2.33
C ASN A 448 -0.37 9.10 2.81
N ASN A 449 0.38 8.29 2.05
CA ASN A 449 0.67 6.90 2.34
C ASN A 449 2.14 6.56 2.02
N VAL A 450 3.09 7.31 2.57
CA VAL A 450 4.54 7.16 2.31
C VAL A 450 5.35 6.82 3.55
N ASP A 451 4.86 7.11 4.75
CA ASP A 451 5.63 6.98 5.98
C ASP A 451 5.74 5.53 6.48
N LEU A 452 6.94 5.14 6.84
CA LEU A 452 7.21 3.92 7.59
C LEU A 452 6.75 4.01 9.05
N GLY A 453 6.66 5.24 9.57
CA GLY A 453 6.47 5.49 10.99
C GLY A 453 7.72 5.19 11.82
N ARG A 454 7.56 5.17 13.13
CA ARG A 454 8.62 4.77 14.06
C ARG A 454 8.64 3.26 14.17
N THR A 455 9.65 2.64 13.58
CA THR A 455 9.86 1.19 13.64
C THR A 455 11.21 0.89 14.26
N GLY A 456 11.43 -0.33 14.73
CA GLY A 456 12.71 -0.81 15.20
C GLY A 456 13.69 -1.21 14.09
N HIS A 457 13.33 -1.04 12.81
CA HIS A 457 14.07 -1.58 11.67
C HIS A 457 14.97 -0.56 10.94
N GLY A 458 15.15 0.63 11.49
CA GLY A 458 16.13 1.59 11.01
C GLY A 458 15.53 2.76 10.26
N LEU A 459 15.55 2.76 8.96
CA LEU A 459 15.23 3.90 8.11
C LEU A 459 13.86 4.51 8.39
N ARG A 460 13.85 5.82 8.57
CA ARG A 460 12.63 6.62 8.60
C ARG A 460 12.54 7.41 7.29
N ARG A 461 11.45 7.23 6.57
CA ARG A 461 11.15 8.05 5.41
C ARG A 461 10.57 9.39 5.84
N GLU A 462 10.76 10.40 5.00
CA GLU A 462 10.19 11.72 5.22
C GLU A 462 8.66 11.64 5.25
N GLY A 463 8.06 12.46 6.12
CA GLY A 463 6.62 12.66 6.16
C GLY A 463 6.13 13.29 4.86
N GLU A 464 4.89 12.99 4.54
CA GLU A 464 4.18 13.50 3.38
C GLU A 464 3.80 14.97 3.55
N SER A 465 3.16 15.52 2.65
CA SER A 465 2.44 16.80 2.64
C SER A 465 3.09 17.99 3.38
N PRO A 466 4.25 18.49 2.96
CA PRO A 466 4.74 19.82 3.40
C PRO A 466 3.74 20.94 3.10
N ALA A 467 2.96 20.80 2.01
CA ALA A 467 1.91 21.74 1.64
C ALA A 467 0.79 21.84 2.68
N PHE A 468 0.44 20.75 3.36
CA PHE A 468 -0.52 20.78 4.46
C PHE A 468 0.02 21.63 5.62
N MET A 469 1.28 21.48 6.00
CA MET A 469 1.89 22.25 7.09
C MET A 469 1.88 23.75 6.79
N ALA A 470 2.10 24.14 5.55
CA ALA A 470 2.02 25.54 5.12
C ALA A 470 0.55 26.06 5.14
N SER A 471 -0.42 25.25 4.69
CA SER A 471 -1.84 25.63 4.70
C SER A 471 -2.47 25.59 6.10
N ALA A 472 -1.87 24.90 7.05
CA ALA A 472 -2.33 24.85 8.44
C ALA A 472 -2.24 26.19 9.20
N GLU A 473 -1.58 27.19 8.62
CA GLU A 473 -1.50 28.54 9.18
C GLU A 473 -2.81 29.33 9.07
N THR A 474 -3.74 28.92 8.18
CA THR A 474 -5.01 29.61 7.95
C THR A 474 -6.18 28.64 7.96
N ILE A 475 -7.35 29.13 8.43
CA ILE A 475 -8.60 28.33 8.41
C ILE A 475 -9.01 27.99 6.98
N THR A 476 -8.84 28.90 6.04
CA THR A 476 -9.16 28.66 4.63
C THR A 476 -8.25 27.59 4.04
N GLY A 477 -6.94 27.69 4.26
CA GLY A 477 -5.99 26.70 3.78
C GLY A 477 -6.22 25.30 4.38
N LEU A 478 -6.59 25.23 5.67
CA LEU A 478 -7.01 23.98 6.31
C LEU A 478 -8.26 23.40 5.66
N ALA A 479 -9.30 24.24 5.42
CA ALA A 479 -10.54 23.79 4.78
C ALA A 479 -10.25 23.21 3.39
N GLU A 480 -9.42 23.87 2.60
CA GLU A 480 -9.02 23.43 1.26
C GLU A 480 -8.24 22.10 1.32
N SER A 481 -7.27 21.97 2.25
CA SER A 481 -6.49 20.74 2.40
C SER A 481 -7.36 19.54 2.80
N PHE A 482 -8.27 19.71 3.75
CA PHE A 482 -9.18 18.64 4.14
C PHE A 482 -10.19 18.31 3.03
N GLN A 483 -10.65 19.31 2.28
CA GLN A 483 -11.49 19.09 1.11
C GLN A 483 -10.78 18.30 0.01
N GLN A 484 -9.48 18.54 -0.18
CA GLN A 484 -8.67 17.80 -1.14
C GLN A 484 -8.58 16.30 -0.80
N LEU A 485 -8.44 15.95 0.48
CA LEU A 485 -8.46 14.53 0.90
C LEU A 485 -9.82 13.87 0.59
N VAL A 486 -10.93 14.55 0.86
CA VAL A 486 -12.27 14.04 0.55
C VAL A 486 -12.45 13.90 -0.95
N TRP A 487 -12.09 14.94 -1.72
CA TRP A 487 -12.16 14.93 -3.18
C TRP A 487 -11.37 13.77 -3.80
N ALA A 488 -10.14 13.58 -3.35
CA ALA A 488 -9.29 12.50 -3.88
C ALA A 488 -9.88 11.12 -3.57
N ALA A 489 -10.36 10.93 -2.35
CA ALA A 489 -10.98 9.66 -1.96
C ALA A 489 -12.28 9.39 -2.74
N ASP A 490 -13.15 10.40 -2.91
CA ASP A 490 -14.40 10.25 -3.66
C ASP A 490 -14.13 9.92 -5.13
N ASN A 491 -13.14 10.56 -5.77
CA ASN A 491 -12.75 10.25 -7.14
C ASN A 491 -12.20 8.83 -7.29
N LEU A 492 -11.33 8.38 -6.38
CA LEU A 492 -10.79 7.02 -6.41
C LEU A 492 -11.89 5.98 -6.19
N LEU A 493 -12.79 6.20 -5.24
CA LEU A 493 -13.90 5.27 -4.97
C LEU A 493 -14.93 5.20 -6.11
N ALA A 494 -15.01 6.24 -6.95
CA ALA A 494 -15.87 6.27 -8.14
C ALA A 494 -15.20 5.67 -9.39
N ASP A 495 -13.89 5.41 -9.37
CA ASP A 495 -13.12 4.92 -10.51
C ASP A 495 -13.03 3.38 -10.52
N GLU A 496 -14.16 2.72 -10.73
CA GLU A 496 -14.23 1.25 -10.71
C GLU A 496 -13.67 0.58 -11.99
N VAL A 497 -13.29 1.35 -13.01
CA VAL A 497 -13.01 0.81 -14.36
C VAL A 497 -11.52 0.66 -14.66
N ASN A 498 -10.66 1.56 -14.17
CA ASN A 498 -9.27 1.61 -14.62
C ASN A 498 -8.36 0.53 -14.07
N ASN A 499 -8.42 0.30 -12.76
CA ASN A 499 -7.63 -0.72 -12.08
C ASN A 499 -8.42 -1.23 -10.87
N PRO A 500 -9.42 -2.09 -11.08
CA PRO A 500 -10.28 -2.58 -10.01
C PRO A 500 -9.51 -3.36 -8.94
N GLU A 501 -8.43 -4.05 -9.32
CA GLU A 501 -7.59 -4.79 -8.38
C GLU A 501 -6.82 -3.85 -7.46
N MET A 502 -6.24 -2.78 -8.00
CA MET A 502 -5.60 -1.72 -7.20
C MET A 502 -6.59 -1.11 -6.21
N LEU A 503 -7.76 -0.71 -6.70
CA LEU A 503 -8.80 -0.12 -5.86
C LEU A 503 -9.27 -1.09 -4.76
N ALA A 504 -9.42 -2.37 -5.06
CA ALA A 504 -9.80 -3.37 -4.07
C ALA A 504 -8.79 -3.47 -2.92
N GLU A 505 -7.49 -3.43 -3.24
CA GLU A 505 -6.44 -3.48 -2.21
C GLU A 505 -6.35 -2.21 -1.38
N ILE A 506 -6.38 -1.02 -2.00
CA ILE A 506 -6.18 0.26 -1.30
C ILE A 506 -7.45 0.84 -0.69
N LYS A 507 -8.63 0.33 -1.03
CA LYS A 507 -9.94 0.85 -0.59
C LYS A 507 -10.02 1.16 0.91
N PRO A 508 -9.54 0.31 1.83
CA PRO A 508 -9.57 0.62 3.26
C PRO A 508 -8.82 1.91 3.63
N TRP A 509 -7.68 2.18 2.98
CA TRP A 509 -6.93 3.43 3.18
C TRP A 509 -7.60 4.61 2.51
N VAL A 510 -8.20 4.43 1.33
CA VAL A 510 -8.97 5.48 0.64
C VAL A 510 -10.17 5.90 1.50
N GLU A 511 -10.93 4.95 2.04
CA GLU A 511 -12.04 5.22 2.95
C GLU A 511 -11.56 5.90 4.25
N SER A 512 -10.41 5.47 4.80
CA SER A 512 -9.80 6.10 5.97
C SER A 512 -9.37 7.54 5.67
N MET A 513 -8.80 7.82 4.48
CA MET A 513 -8.44 9.16 4.03
C MET A 513 -9.66 10.07 3.89
N ARG A 514 -10.75 9.56 3.31
CA ARG A 514 -12.01 10.27 3.21
C ARG A 514 -12.52 10.71 4.58
N LEU A 515 -12.55 9.78 5.52
CA LEU A 515 -12.99 10.06 6.88
C LEU A 515 -12.04 11.00 7.62
N LEU A 516 -10.73 10.92 7.40
CA LEU A 516 -9.75 11.87 7.92
C LEU A 516 -10.05 13.29 7.42
N GLY A 517 -10.29 13.46 6.10
CA GLY A 517 -10.69 14.73 5.51
C GLY A 517 -11.99 15.26 6.10
N GLN A 518 -13.02 14.42 6.23
CA GLN A 518 -14.30 14.80 6.85
C GLN A 518 -14.14 15.21 8.32
N ARG A 519 -13.31 14.52 9.09
CA ARG A 519 -12.98 14.88 10.47
C ARG A 519 -12.30 16.24 10.53
N GLY A 520 -11.39 16.51 9.59
CA GLY A 520 -10.75 17.80 9.46
C GLY A 520 -11.73 18.93 9.13
N GLN A 521 -12.73 18.68 8.26
CA GLN A 521 -13.81 19.62 7.97
C GLN A 521 -14.64 19.94 9.23
N MET A 522 -14.92 18.92 10.05
CA MET A 522 -15.60 19.15 11.33
C MET A 522 -14.74 19.98 12.29
N PHE A 523 -13.42 19.74 12.33
CA PHE A 523 -12.50 20.58 13.11
C PHE A 523 -12.54 22.05 12.67
N VAL A 524 -12.51 22.32 11.36
CA VAL A 524 -12.62 23.68 10.81
C VAL A 524 -13.96 24.33 11.19
N SER A 525 -15.07 23.58 11.07
CA SER A 525 -16.40 24.04 11.51
C SER A 525 -16.43 24.38 12.99
N MET A 526 -15.88 23.51 13.85
CA MET A 526 -15.77 23.75 15.29
C MET A 526 -14.93 25.01 15.61
N ALA A 527 -13.83 25.23 14.87
CA ALA A 527 -13.01 26.43 15.06
C ALA A 527 -13.80 27.70 14.68
N CYS A 528 -14.57 27.67 13.60
CA CYS A 528 -15.47 28.75 13.20
C CYS A 528 -16.58 28.99 14.25
N ASP A 529 -17.19 27.95 14.78
CA ASP A 529 -18.22 28.05 15.84
C ASP A 529 -17.65 28.72 17.10
N MET A 530 -16.41 28.38 17.46
CA MET A 530 -15.71 29.04 18.58
C MET A 530 -15.53 30.55 18.34
N MET A 531 -15.12 30.95 17.14
CA MET A 531 -14.98 32.36 16.77
C MET A 531 -16.32 33.09 16.79
N ASN A 532 -17.37 32.42 16.35
CA ASN A 532 -18.74 32.94 16.34
C ASN A 532 -19.47 32.85 17.69
N LYS A 533 -18.81 32.24 18.70
CA LYS A 533 -19.39 31.97 20.02
C LYS A 533 -20.68 31.11 19.97
N ASP A 534 -20.78 30.24 18.96
CA ASP A 534 -21.89 29.32 18.78
C ASP A 534 -21.57 27.95 19.40
N SER A 535 -21.85 27.84 20.69
CA SER A 535 -21.59 26.60 21.44
C SER A 535 -22.52 25.44 21.04
N VAL A 536 -23.69 25.71 20.51
CA VAL A 536 -24.63 24.67 20.07
C VAL A 536 -24.14 24.03 18.79
N ALA A 537 -23.76 24.84 17.80
CA ALA A 537 -23.13 24.36 16.57
C ALA A 537 -21.81 23.59 16.87
N PHE A 538 -20.97 24.14 17.76
CA PHE A 538 -19.75 23.46 18.18
C PHE A 538 -19.99 22.04 18.69
N ILE A 539 -20.95 21.85 19.60
CA ILE A 539 -21.27 20.52 20.15
C ILE A 539 -21.81 19.61 19.05
N GLY A 540 -22.63 20.14 18.14
CA GLY A 540 -23.13 19.40 16.99
C GLY A 540 -21.98 18.85 16.12
N HIS A 541 -21.06 19.73 15.70
CA HIS A 541 -19.89 19.36 14.90
C HIS A 541 -18.92 18.43 15.66
N TYR A 542 -18.72 18.66 16.97
CA TYR A 542 -17.89 17.79 17.80
C TYR A 542 -18.44 16.34 17.83
N ARG A 543 -19.75 16.17 17.96
CA ARG A 543 -20.39 14.85 17.94
C ARG A 543 -20.27 14.19 16.56
N ALA A 544 -20.48 14.95 15.50
CA ALA A 544 -20.27 14.45 14.14
C ALA A 544 -18.81 13.97 13.93
N GLN A 545 -17.84 14.76 14.43
CA GLN A 545 -16.42 14.37 14.39
C GLN A 545 -16.16 13.04 15.12
N LEU A 546 -16.74 12.84 16.32
CA LEU A 546 -16.57 11.59 17.06
C LEU A 546 -17.17 10.37 16.34
N GLN A 547 -18.30 10.54 15.64
CA GLN A 547 -18.89 9.49 14.82
C GLN A 547 -18.00 9.13 13.64
N LEU A 548 -17.41 10.13 12.95
CA LEU A 548 -16.47 9.92 11.86
C LEU A 548 -15.22 9.20 12.35
N GLU A 549 -14.68 9.60 13.50
CA GLU A 549 -13.53 8.95 14.12
C GLU A 549 -13.80 7.47 14.45
N GLN A 550 -14.99 7.18 14.96
CA GLN A 550 -15.39 5.80 15.23
C GLN A 550 -15.49 4.97 13.94
N LYS A 551 -16.12 5.52 12.91
CA LYS A 551 -16.19 4.87 11.59
C LYS A 551 -14.78 4.60 11.05
N GLN A 552 -13.87 5.57 11.15
CA GLN A 552 -12.49 5.41 10.70
C GLN A 552 -11.75 4.31 11.49
N LYS A 553 -11.89 4.27 12.81
CA LYS A 553 -11.30 3.23 13.68
C LYS A 553 -11.88 1.82 13.46
N ALA A 554 -13.06 1.72 12.86
CA ALA A 554 -13.70 0.45 12.54
C ALA A 554 -13.20 -0.18 11.23
N ILE A 555 -12.53 0.58 10.38
CA ILE A 555 -12.00 0.07 9.10
C ILE A 555 -10.86 -0.93 9.39
N ILE A 556 -10.87 -2.04 8.66
CA ILE A 556 -9.86 -3.09 8.71
C ILE A 556 -9.31 -3.31 7.29
N SER A 557 -8.00 -3.47 7.17
CA SER A 557 -7.31 -3.59 5.87
C SER A 557 -7.73 -4.81 5.06
N ARG A 558 -7.88 -5.96 5.73
CA ARG A 558 -8.37 -7.20 5.13
C ARG A 558 -9.36 -7.85 6.10
N ASP A 559 -10.59 -8.04 5.67
CA ASP A 559 -11.65 -8.64 6.47
C ASP A 559 -12.33 -9.77 5.68
N TYR A 560 -11.57 -10.81 5.38
CA TYR A 560 -12.08 -12.05 4.81
C TYR A 560 -11.62 -13.26 5.64
N GLU A 561 -12.36 -14.35 5.52
CA GLU A 561 -12.02 -15.60 6.20
C GLU A 561 -10.65 -16.11 5.73
N GLY A 562 -9.79 -16.49 6.67
CA GLY A 562 -8.42 -16.93 6.39
C GLY A 562 -7.38 -15.81 6.32
N SER A 563 -7.77 -14.53 6.46
CA SER A 563 -6.80 -13.43 6.56
C SER A 563 -5.94 -13.54 7.81
N ILE A 564 -4.63 -13.62 7.63
CA ILE A 564 -3.64 -13.72 8.73
C ILE A 564 -3.48 -12.35 9.41
N VAL A 565 -3.49 -11.27 8.60
CA VAL A 565 -3.29 -9.90 9.05
C VAL A 565 -4.57 -9.10 8.85
N LYS A 566 -5.01 -8.43 9.90
CA LYS A 566 -6.14 -7.48 9.91
C LYS A 566 -5.68 -6.19 10.58
N ALA A 567 -4.98 -5.35 9.84
CA ALA A 567 -4.48 -4.08 10.36
C ALA A 567 -5.50 -2.96 10.20
N LYS A 568 -5.44 -1.96 11.06
CA LYS A 568 -6.22 -0.73 10.92
C LYS A 568 -5.48 0.25 10.05
N PRO A 569 -6.06 0.72 8.94
CA PRO A 569 -5.41 1.67 8.03
C PRO A 569 -4.99 2.96 8.73
N VAL A 570 -3.73 3.33 8.57
CA VAL A 570 -3.18 4.61 9.01
C VAL A 570 -2.86 5.43 7.77
N VAL A 571 -3.43 6.61 7.66
CA VAL A 571 -3.22 7.57 6.58
C VAL A 571 -2.62 8.83 7.15
N SER A 572 -1.62 9.40 6.48
CA SER A 572 -0.89 10.60 6.94
C SER A 572 -0.51 10.50 8.43
N GLY A 573 0.10 9.36 8.76
CA GLY A 573 0.32 8.95 10.15
C GLY A 573 1.31 9.83 10.91
N ASP A 574 2.17 10.55 10.19
CA ASP A 574 3.20 11.40 10.78
C ASP A 574 2.94 12.90 10.57
N VAL A 575 1.94 13.30 9.79
CA VAL A 575 1.63 14.72 9.49
C VAL A 575 0.19 15.07 9.87
N ILE A 576 -0.80 14.73 9.02
CA ILE A 576 -2.17 15.25 9.17
C ILE A 576 -2.87 14.61 10.36
N THR A 577 -2.77 13.31 10.52
CA THR A 577 -3.46 12.58 11.60
C THR A 577 -3.01 13.04 12.99
N PRO A 578 -1.72 13.12 13.33
CA PRO A 578 -1.29 13.64 14.63
C PRO A 578 -1.64 15.13 14.80
N TRP A 579 -1.42 15.95 13.75
CA TRP A 579 -1.78 17.36 13.79
C TRP A 579 -3.27 17.57 14.14
N LEU A 580 -4.16 16.88 13.43
CA LEU A 580 -5.60 16.97 13.66
C LEU A 580 -5.98 16.52 15.08
N ASN A 581 -5.44 15.42 15.56
CA ASN A 581 -5.75 14.89 16.88
C ASN A 581 -5.27 15.84 18.00
N GLU A 582 -4.08 16.40 17.88
CA GLU A 582 -3.51 17.36 18.85
C GLU A 582 -4.31 18.68 18.88
N ASN A 583 -4.57 19.25 17.70
CA ASN A 583 -5.32 20.52 17.61
C ASN A 583 -6.79 20.36 18.01
N LEU A 584 -7.41 19.22 17.70
CA LEU A 584 -8.76 18.90 18.14
C LEU A 584 -8.81 18.80 19.69
N ALA A 585 -7.85 18.13 20.31
CA ALA A 585 -7.77 18.02 21.76
C ALA A 585 -7.60 19.41 22.42
N GLU A 586 -6.76 20.26 21.84
CA GLU A 586 -6.57 21.63 22.38
C GLU A 586 -7.83 22.49 22.17
N LEU A 587 -8.47 22.42 21.00
CA LEU A 587 -9.72 23.13 20.74
C LEU A 587 -10.83 22.73 21.74
N ILE A 588 -10.95 21.44 22.03
CA ILE A 588 -11.90 20.94 23.04
C ILE A 588 -11.55 21.43 24.43
N LYS A 589 -10.28 21.50 24.78
CA LYS A 589 -9.81 22.01 26.08
C LYS A 589 -10.11 23.51 26.23
N VAL A 590 -9.88 24.30 25.17
CA VAL A 590 -10.22 25.73 25.15
C VAL A 590 -11.72 25.90 25.29
N TYR A 591 -12.53 25.14 24.53
CA TYR A 591 -13.97 25.15 24.65
C TYR A 591 -14.43 24.84 26.07
N LYS A 592 -13.94 23.76 26.68
CA LYS A 592 -14.28 23.40 28.06
C LYS A 592 -13.92 24.50 29.06
N LYS A 593 -12.77 25.13 28.92
CA LYS A 593 -12.33 26.23 29.78
C LYS A 593 -13.26 27.46 29.62
N GLN A 594 -13.62 27.80 28.41
CA GLN A 594 -14.44 28.97 28.11
C GLN A 594 -15.90 28.79 28.51
N TYR A 595 -16.45 27.59 28.36
CA TYR A 595 -17.89 27.33 28.47
C TYR A 595 -18.32 26.45 29.64
N THR A 596 -17.41 25.75 30.33
CA THR A 596 -17.73 24.89 31.47
C THR A 596 -17.39 25.51 32.83
N TYR A 597 -16.45 26.40 32.90
CA TYR A 597 -15.98 26.97 34.18
C TYR A 597 -16.43 28.39 34.42
N GLY A 598 -17.00 29.06 33.47
CA GLY A 598 -17.33 30.47 33.63
C GLY A 598 -18.63 30.81 32.98
N GLN A 599 -19.64 30.90 33.55
CA GLN A 599 -20.69 31.89 33.42
C GLN A 599 -21.73 31.76 32.33
N GLU A 600 -21.50 31.23 31.14
CA GLU A 600 -22.47 31.42 30.07
C GLU A 600 -22.51 30.26 29.11
N TYR A 601 -22.98 29.09 29.56
CA TYR A 601 -23.14 28.17 28.48
C TYR A 601 -23.63 26.80 28.82
N PHE A 602 -24.69 26.50 28.54
CA PHE A 602 -25.41 25.97 27.44
C PHE A 602 -26.73 26.69 27.33
N PRO A 603 -26.89 27.58 26.38
CA PRO A 603 -27.91 28.60 26.43
C PRO A 603 -29.26 28.13 26.03
N VAL A 604 -29.35 26.97 25.42
CA VAL A 604 -30.64 26.49 24.96
C VAL A 604 -31.09 25.39 25.91
N GLN A 605 -32.16 25.65 26.61
CA GLN A 605 -32.89 24.59 27.28
C GLN A 605 -33.37 23.62 26.20
N ALA A 606 -32.56 22.56 25.95
CA ALA A 606 -32.83 21.60 24.92
C ALA A 606 -34.14 20.84 25.20
N ILE A 607 -34.48 20.72 26.49
CA ILE A 607 -35.71 20.08 26.99
C ILE A 607 -36.14 20.77 28.27
N GLU A 608 -37.42 21.02 28.45
CA GLU A 608 -38.00 21.56 29.70
C GLU A 608 -37.80 20.61 30.87
N ASP A 609 -37.74 21.20 32.08
CA ASP A 609 -37.79 20.38 33.30
C ASP A 609 -39.10 19.57 33.35
N GLY A 610 -39.01 18.30 33.72
CA GLY A 610 -40.18 17.44 33.75
C GLY A 610 -39.89 15.96 33.78
N GLU A 611 -40.96 15.22 33.58
CA GLU A 611 -40.96 13.77 33.60
C GLU A 611 -41.04 13.22 32.16
N TYR A 612 -40.19 12.24 31.87
CA TYR A 612 -39.99 11.75 30.49
C TYR A 612 -39.86 10.23 30.45
N PHE A 613 -40.27 9.64 29.33
CA PHE A 613 -39.81 8.32 28.90
C PHE A 613 -38.59 8.50 28.06
N ILE A 614 -37.55 7.68 28.32
CA ILE A 614 -36.33 7.61 27.49
C ILE A 614 -36.38 6.26 26.78
N LYS A 615 -36.27 6.27 25.43
CA LYS A 615 -36.37 5.06 24.62
C LYS A 615 -35.21 4.95 23.63
N VAL A 616 -34.97 3.72 23.19
CA VAL A 616 -34.13 3.42 22.03
C VAL A 616 -34.85 2.38 21.19
N ASN A 617 -35.15 2.69 19.94
CA ASN A 617 -35.91 1.86 19.01
C ASN A 617 -37.27 1.38 19.60
N GLY A 618 -37.98 2.29 20.27
CA GLY A 618 -39.25 2.00 20.90
C GLY A 618 -39.20 1.29 22.25
N GLU A 619 -38.06 0.80 22.69
CA GLU A 619 -37.88 0.14 23.99
C GLU A 619 -37.58 1.16 25.10
N TYR A 620 -38.24 1.03 26.23
CA TYR A 620 -38.20 1.94 27.37
C TYR A 620 -37.00 1.70 28.27
N LEU A 621 -36.26 2.75 28.61
CA LEU A 621 -35.24 2.70 29.66
C LEU A 621 -35.94 2.52 31.00
N THR A 622 -35.65 1.41 31.70
CA THR A 622 -36.39 0.92 32.86
C THR A 622 -35.45 0.68 34.04
N ASN A 623 -35.88 1.14 35.22
CA ASN A 623 -35.32 0.72 36.51
C ASN A 623 -35.89 -0.66 36.88
N ALA A 624 -35.22 -1.73 36.45
CA ALA A 624 -35.69 -3.09 36.65
C ALA A 624 -35.58 -3.58 38.11
N GLN A 625 -34.79 -2.89 38.95
CA GLN A 625 -34.45 -3.31 40.30
C GLN A 625 -34.84 -2.25 41.37
N ALA A 626 -35.99 -1.65 41.22
CA ALA A 626 -36.47 -0.62 42.13
C ALA A 626 -36.52 -1.13 43.61
N GLY A 627 -35.91 -0.39 44.51
CA GLY A 627 -35.84 -0.71 45.92
C GLY A 627 -34.60 -1.47 46.39
N ALA A 628 -33.67 -1.80 45.49
CA ALA A 628 -32.37 -2.34 45.88
C ALA A 628 -31.39 -1.17 46.14
N ASP A 629 -30.88 -1.06 47.33
CA ASP A 629 -29.85 -0.06 47.71
C ASP A 629 -28.46 -0.42 47.18
N ARG A 630 -28.43 -0.87 45.91
CA ARG A 630 -27.18 -1.30 45.26
C ARG A 630 -26.63 -0.23 44.32
N VAL A 631 -25.51 0.29 44.70
CA VAL A 631 -24.62 1.06 43.83
C VAL A 631 -24.04 0.10 42.76
N GLY A 632 -24.17 0.46 41.49
CA GLY A 632 -23.57 -0.29 40.39
C GLY A 632 -24.54 -1.10 39.52
N ASP A 633 -25.85 -1.14 39.83
CA ASP A 633 -26.84 -1.72 38.93
C ASP A 633 -27.08 -0.80 37.72
N PHE A 634 -27.45 -1.37 36.56
CA PHE A 634 -27.70 -0.64 35.33
C PHE A 634 -29.19 -0.59 35.00
N PRO A 635 -29.70 0.55 34.49
CA PRO A 635 -31.01 0.57 33.83
C PRO A 635 -30.99 -0.36 32.61
N VAL A 636 -32.14 -0.97 32.33
CA VAL A 636 -32.31 -1.89 31.20
C VAL A 636 -33.35 -1.36 30.20
N PHE A 637 -33.30 -1.80 28.96
CA PHE A 637 -34.31 -1.51 27.95
C PHE A 637 -35.36 -2.64 27.94
N GLN A 638 -36.66 -2.27 28.00
CA GLN A 638 -37.81 -3.18 27.96
C GLN A 638 -38.77 -2.76 26.84
N ALA A 639 -39.25 -3.73 26.07
CA ALA A 639 -40.11 -3.49 24.92
C ALA A 639 -41.50 -2.97 25.31
N GLU A 640 -42.03 -3.42 26.46
CA GLU A 640 -43.39 -3.10 26.90
C GLU A 640 -43.40 -1.98 27.94
N ARG A 641 -44.46 -1.16 27.88
CA ARG A 641 -44.75 -0.16 28.91
C ARG A 641 -45.16 -0.85 30.20
N ASP A 642 -44.48 -0.53 31.29
CA ASP A 642 -44.87 -1.01 32.62
C ASP A 642 -46.12 -0.24 33.12
N VAL A 643 -47.28 -0.85 32.95
CA VAL A 643 -48.57 -0.26 33.38
C VAL A 643 -48.84 -0.45 34.85
N ILE A 644 -48.16 -1.40 35.50
CA ILE A 644 -48.31 -1.70 36.93
C ILE A 644 -47.46 -0.74 37.77
N ASN A 645 -46.21 -0.55 37.36
CA ASN A 645 -45.26 0.33 38.03
C ASN A 645 -44.65 1.36 37.05
N PRO A 646 -45.44 2.28 36.49
CA PRO A 646 -45.00 3.17 35.44
C PRO A 646 -43.82 4.05 35.83
N GLN A 647 -43.64 4.34 37.10
CA GLN A 647 -42.53 5.17 37.61
C GLN A 647 -41.16 4.54 37.39
N ARG A 648 -41.08 3.23 37.16
CA ARG A 648 -39.83 2.54 36.82
C ARG A 648 -39.28 2.98 35.47
N GLN A 649 -40.14 3.44 34.55
CA GLN A 649 -39.80 3.88 33.21
C GLN A 649 -39.84 5.41 33.08
N GLN A 650 -40.21 6.12 34.13
CA GLN A 650 -40.28 7.58 34.17
C GLN A 650 -38.99 8.16 34.73
N TRP A 651 -38.43 9.09 33.98
CA TRP A 651 -37.17 9.76 34.30
C TRP A 651 -37.41 11.24 34.47
N VAL A 652 -36.97 11.80 35.59
CA VAL A 652 -37.01 13.23 35.83
C VAL A 652 -35.78 13.86 35.25
N ILE A 653 -35.95 14.85 34.37
CA ILE A 653 -34.90 15.62 33.76
C ILE A 653 -35.04 17.05 34.27
N GLU A 654 -34.00 17.58 34.91
CA GLU A 654 -33.96 18.95 35.41
C GLU A 654 -32.67 19.65 35.01
N GLN A 655 -32.76 20.91 34.59
CA GLN A 655 -31.62 21.72 34.16
C GLN A 655 -31.11 22.63 35.27
N ASN A 656 -29.82 22.69 35.40
CA ASN A 656 -29.17 23.78 36.15
C ASN A 656 -29.03 25.00 35.25
N SER A 657 -29.81 26.02 35.47
CA SER A 657 -29.83 27.24 34.67
C SER A 657 -28.50 28.02 34.62
N LYS A 658 -27.59 27.80 35.61
CA LYS A 658 -26.29 28.46 35.66
C LYS A 658 -25.25 27.73 34.78
N THR A 659 -25.34 26.42 34.62
CA THR A 659 -24.34 25.61 33.89
C THR A 659 -24.92 25.01 32.62
N GLY A 660 -26.24 25.06 32.40
CA GLY A 660 -26.92 24.41 31.27
C GLY A 660 -26.89 22.87 31.30
N ARG A 661 -26.34 22.29 32.38
CA ARG A 661 -26.24 20.85 32.54
C ARG A 661 -27.52 20.29 33.10
N TYR A 662 -27.81 19.06 32.71
CA TYR A 662 -29.00 18.31 33.20
C TYR A 662 -28.60 17.27 34.24
N LYS A 663 -29.49 17.03 35.17
CA LYS A 663 -29.50 15.81 35.99
C LYS A 663 -30.63 14.92 35.51
N ILE A 664 -30.41 13.61 35.53
CA ILE A 664 -31.38 12.61 35.14
C ILE A 664 -31.49 11.58 36.25
N TYR A 665 -32.69 11.40 36.81
CA TYR A 665 -32.91 10.42 37.87
C TYR A 665 -34.24 9.68 37.69
N ASN A 666 -34.29 8.46 38.20
CA ASN A 666 -35.50 7.64 38.12
C ASN A 666 -36.58 8.15 39.07
N LYS A 667 -37.81 8.24 38.60
CA LYS A 667 -38.93 8.76 39.39
C LYS A 667 -39.28 7.87 40.58
N GLN A 668 -39.15 6.55 40.45
CA GLN A 668 -39.58 5.59 41.49
C GLN A 668 -38.75 5.69 42.77
N ASP A 669 -37.42 5.76 42.66
CA ASP A 669 -36.52 5.70 43.80
C ASP A 669 -35.55 6.89 43.92
N GLY A 670 -35.54 7.81 42.94
CA GLY A 670 -34.76 9.00 42.93
C GLY A 670 -33.25 8.77 42.66
N ARG A 671 -32.85 7.58 42.24
CA ARG A 671 -31.48 7.28 41.93
C ARG A 671 -31.04 7.95 40.60
N TYR A 672 -29.85 8.53 40.67
CA TYR A 672 -29.19 9.12 39.49
C TYR A 672 -28.42 8.07 38.68
N ILE A 673 -28.21 8.38 37.44
CA ILE A 673 -27.28 7.62 36.59
C ILE A 673 -25.92 8.30 36.65
N ASN A 674 -24.82 7.56 36.81
CA ASN A 674 -23.49 8.07 36.86
C ASN A 674 -22.79 8.03 35.49
N GLU A 675 -21.50 8.45 35.42
CA GLU A 675 -20.67 8.48 34.21
C GLU A 675 -20.49 7.09 33.58
N THR A 676 -20.73 5.99 34.29
CA THR A 676 -20.65 4.62 33.75
C THR A 676 -21.97 4.12 33.18
N GLY A 677 -23.05 4.89 33.32
CA GLY A 677 -24.40 4.46 32.96
C GLY A 677 -25.10 3.64 34.03
N ALA A 678 -24.48 3.43 35.22
CA ALA A 678 -25.02 2.71 36.33
C ALA A 678 -25.84 3.61 37.28
N PHE A 679 -26.72 3.01 38.07
CA PHE A 679 -27.37 3.72 39.14
C PHE A 679 -26.38 4.11 40.24
N TRP A 680 -26.62 5.29 40.82
CA TRP A 680 -25.84 5.83 41.92
C TRP A 680 -26.77 6.28 43.07
N PHE A 681 -26.38 7.22 43.84
CA PHE A 681 -27.13 7.71 44.99
C PHE A 681 -28.53 8.24 44.64
N ASN A 682 -29.39 8.36 45.64
CA ASN A 682 -30.70 8.98 45.52
C ASN A 682 -30.62 10.53 45.42
N LYS A 683 -31.77 11.18 45.15
CA LYS A 683 -31.89 12.63 44.93
C LYS A 683 -31.55 13.52 46.14
N GLU A 684 -31.36 12.97 47.34
CA GLU A 684 -31.04 13.75 48.54
C GLU A 684 -29.65 14.37 48.50
N ARG A 685 -28.74 13.82 47.66
CA ARG A 685 -27.46 14.44 47.41
C ARG A 685 -27.56 15.34 46.16
N ASN A 686 -27.08 16.59 46.29
CA ASN A 686 -27.09 17.51 45.16
C ASN A 686 -26.15 17.02 44.03
N PRO A 687 -26.65 16.50 42.88
CA PRO A 687 -25.82 15.97 41.84
C PRO A 687 -25.07 17.05 41.05
N PHE A 688 -25.48 18.33 41.13
CA PHE A 688 -24.80 19.42 40.48
C PHE A 688 -23.44 19.77 41.10
N ASP A 689 -23.21 19.30 42.33
CA ASP A 689 -21.90 19.42 42.97
C ASP A 689 -20.91 18.35 42.50
N ALA A 690 -21.40 17.30 41.86
CA ALA A 690 -20.61 16.22 41.28
C ALA A 690 -20.78 16.17 39.77
N GLN A 691 -19.72 16.45 39.05
CA GLN A 691 -19.73 16.49 37.55
C GLN A 691 -20.13 15.13 36.93
N TRP A 692 -19.90 14.01 37.61
CA TRP A 692 -20.19 12.65 37.15
C TRP A 692 -21.67 12.33 36.96
N HIS A 693 -22.58 13.10 37.57
CA HIS A 693 -24.02 12.88 37.53
C HIS A 693 -24.76 13.92 36.69
N THR A 694 -24.03 14.73 35.95
CA THR A 694 -24.60 15.77 35.10
C THR A 694 -24.36 15.48 33.62
N TYR A 695 -25.31 15.90 32.79
CA TYR A 695 -25.38 15.53 31.40
C TYR A 695 -25.58 16.75 30.50
N LEU A 696 -25.09 16.60 29.27
CA LEU A 696 -25.37 17.48 28.13
C LEU A 696 -26.33 16.75 27.20
N LEU A 697 -27.45 17.38 26.88
CA LEU A 697 -28.46 16.85 25.98
C LEU A 697 -28.47 17.65 24.70
N VAL A 698 -28.35 17.00 23.56
CA VAL A 698 -28.46 17.63 22.24
C VAL A 698 -29.42 16.84 21.37
N LYS A 699 -30.29 17.56 20.64
CA LYS A 699 -31.29 17.00 19.74
C LYS A 699 -30.92 17.26 18.29
N GLN A 700 -31.06 16.23 17.45
CA GLN A 700 -30.91 16.33 16.01
C GLN A 700 -31.92 15.37 15.36
N GLU A 701 -32.65 15.86 14.36
CA GLU A 701 -33.64 15.08 13.59
C GLU A 701 -34.63 14.27 14.48
N GLY A 702 -35.07 14.89 15.58
CA GLY A 702 -36.04 14.27 16.51
C GLY A 702 -35.43 13.33 17.55
N LYS A 703 -34.16 12.95 17.42
CA LYS A 703 -33.46 12.06 18.36
C LYS A 703 -32.44 12.81 19.21
N TRP A 704 -32.11 12.23 20.36
CA TRP A 704 -31.22 12.83 21.33
C TRP A 704 -29.91 12.07 21.47
N SER A 705 -28.88 12.82 21.72
CA SER A 705 -27.60 12.34 22.23
C SER A 705 -27.38 12.84 23.64
N ILE A 706 -27.00 11.94 24.55
CA ILE A 706 -26.81 12.24 25.97
C ILE A 706 -25.34 11.99 26.33
N GLN A 707 -24.67 13.03 26.83
CA GLN A 707 -23.25 12.97 27.18
C GLN A 707 -23.08 13.26 28.69
N ASN A 708 -22.25 12.47 29.36
CA ASN A 708 -21.83 12.81 30.71
C ASN A 708 -20.92 14.05 30.69
N ALA A 709 -21.21 15.04 31.55
CA ALA A 709 -20.52 16.31 31.65
C ALA A 709 -19.31 16.30 32.60
N GLY A 710 -18.95 15.16 33.17
CA GLY A 710 -17.88 14.99 34.14
C GLY A 710 -16.49 15.19 33.56
N ALA A 711 -15.52 15.56 34.41
CA ALA A 711 -14.14 15.84 33.99
C ALA A 711 -13.40 14.62 33.47
N ALA A 712 -13.76 13.41 33.87
CA ALA A 712 -13.18 12.17 33.39
C ALA A 712 -14.01 11.53 32.28
N GLY A 713 -15.22 12.02 32.01
CA GLY A 713 -16.17 11.39 31.15
C GLY A 713 -16.38 12.12 29.85
N ASN A 714 -15.79 11.63 28.79
CA ASN A 714 -16.32 11.88 27.45
C ASN A 714 -17.33 10.80 27.09
N GLY A 715 -17.98 10.19 28.09
CA GLY A 715 -18.89 9.08 27.92
C GLY A 715 -20.25 9.54 27.40
N TYR A 716 -20.62 9.04 26.23
CA TYR A 716 -21.97 9.17 25.71
C TYR A 716 -22.79 7.95 26.10
N TRP A 717 -24.05 8.17 26.44
CA TRP A 717 -24.96 7.06 26.63
C TRP A 717 -25.13 6.26 25.34
N GLN A 718 -25.17 4.96 25.49
CA GLN A 718 -25.45 4.01 24.43
C GLN A 718 -26.22 2.81 24.94
N ARG A 719 -26.75 2.01 24.02
CA ARG A 719 -27.32 0.71 24.36
C ARG A 719 -26.24 -0.35 24.30
N GLU A 720 -26.03 -1.10 25.38
CA GLU A 720 -25.13 -2.26 25.46
C GLU A 720 -25.96 -3.53 25.74
N GLY A 721 -26.31 -4.25 24.68
CA GLY A 721 -27.26 -5.36 24.79
C GLY A 721 -28.66 -4.86 25.22
N ASN A 722 -29.13 -5.25 26.40
CA ASN A 722 -30.41 -4.79 26.99
C ASN A 722 -30.21 -3.72 28.08
N ARG A 723 -29.02 -3.22 28.34
CA ARG A 723 -28.73 -2.23 29.39
C ARG A 723 -28.21 -0.91 28.83
N LEU A 724 -28.26 0.11 29.69
CA LEU A 724 -27.60 1.38 29.43
C LEU A 724 -26.09 1.25 29.63
N GLY A 725 -25.30 1.76 28.71
CA GLY A 725 -23.84 1.93 28.80
C GLY A 725 -23.46 3.38 28.59
N SER A 726 -22.20 3.72 28.87
CA SER A 726 -21.68 5.10 28.77
C SER A 726 -20.45 5.26 27.88
N LYS A 727 -20.07 4.25 27.14
CA LYS A 727 -18.90 4.29 26.22
C LYS A 727 -19.30 4.59 24.77
N GLY A 728 -20.47 5.18 24.56
CA GLY A 728 -20.95 5.58 23.25
C GLY A 728 -20.16 6.73 22.65
N THR A 729 -20.40 6.98 21.39
CA THR A 729 -19.67 7.97 20.56
C THR A 729 -20.55 9.14 20.13
N GLY A 730 -21.61 9.41 20.88
CA GLY A 730 -22.46 10.56 20.63
C GLY A 730 -23.56 10.35 19.59
N GLN A 731 -23.92 9.11 19.30
CA GLN A 731 -25.01 8.78 18.38
C GLN A 731 -26.34 9.36 18.87
N PHE A 732 -27.15 9.89 17.96
CA PHE A 732 -28.49 10.37 18.22
C PHE A 732 -29.46 9.20 18.14
N ILE A 733 -29.56 8.43 19.22
CA ILE A 733 -30.35 7.19 19.26
C ILE A 733 -31.51 7.24 20.26
N PHE A 734 -31.51 8.21 21.19
CA PHE A 734 -32.54 8.28 22.24
C PHE A 734 -33.77 9.07 21.79
N GLU A 735 -34.89 8.54 22.07
CA GLU A 735 -36.21 9.20 21.99
C GLU A 735 -36.59 9.62 23.41
N ILE A 736 -36.89 10.91 23.63
CA ILE A 736 -37.30 11.46 24.91
C ILE A 736 -38.69 12.04 24.74
N GLU A 737 -39.67 11.42 25.37
CA GLU A 737 -41.10 11.74 25.30
C GLU A 737 -41.61 12.20 26.66
N LYS A 738 -42.31 13.35 26.69
CA LYS A 738 -42.89 13.87 27.92
C LYS A 738 -43.99 12.92 28.45
N VAL A 739 -44.00 12.67 29.76
CA VAL A 739 -45.08 11.94 30.39
C VAL A 739 -46.28 12.89 30.46
N ASN A 740 -47.38 12.49 29.81
CA ASN A 740 -48.65 13.26 29.81
C ASN A 740 -49.42 13.03 31.09
#